data_725de4583f69219c4b16e8fa63b72941
#
_entry.id   725de4583f69219c4b16e8fa63b72941
#
_cell.length_a   1.000
_cell.length_b   1.000
_cell.length_c   1.000
_cell.angle_alpha   90.00
_cell.angle_beta   90.00
_cell.angle_gamma   90.00
#
_symmetry.space_group_name_H-M   'P 1'
#
loop_
_entity.id
_entity.type
_entity.pdbx_description
1 polymer ?
#
loop_
_entity_poly.entity_id
_entity_poly.type
_entity_poly.pdbx_seq_one_letter_code
_entity_poly.pdbx_strand_id
1 'polypeptide(L)'
;MNIKQSILKILSDNADKAFSSAELCKLIGTQKTIERQAVKDVLLQLTVERAVLCDAKSGKFRSAKADGTAVFQGNKRGFGFLLIGGGEDLFVAAALTHGAFNGDTVTYRKIPDTRDCAEVLTIVSRGTTTLVGTYDKHNGGRFVVPDDDRFISDVYIPPQKDMNAKHGQKVAVKINVFPSDNRDNPEGEIVAVLGYPGSVDVDMEAVAVSYGLTDVFPQEVEAYAAKQCKLIGEKDLQGRKDLRGQKIFTIDGADAKDLDDAVSVCRNADGTYTLGVHIADVSHYVKPSGEIDKEAFRRGTSVYFPQAVFPMLPHSLCNGVCSLLAGEDRLTLTCQMTIDKKGRVLQSDVFPSVIRSVHRFTYDQVQLILDGDQNARAEFCDVCAELDDMNALAQILADKRDKRGNVDFETKEVQFVFDGGKVVDVVPFKRDFAHRLIEEFMIAANEAVAEYAQTCGLPMVYRVHEKPDEEKLRVLLSIMSGVGIDVKRSKEIHGTVLQDALEKARKTPYFYLINDVMLRTMQKAKYSDTNVGHFGLASNCYCHFTSPIRRYADLVVHRIIKTAVCGKMTEKALAAYEQMASSSATQASAREKIADEAERKADDVCKCSYAETILGQTFVGLISGVVERGVFVELPNTVEGFVSAEKLGAGFVFDKERFCLYNDAVKFGLGDKLCVTVASVNKQACKIDFDLAIEKSQQQSID
;
A
#
# COMPACT_ATOMS: atom_id res chain seq x y z
N MET A 1 -52.59 12.12 6.42
CA MET A 1 -51.20 12.59 6.48
C MET A 1 -50.37 11.53 7.21
N ASN A 2 -49.27 11.07 6.65
CA ASN A 2 -48.47 10.03 7.29
C ASN A 2 -47.67 10.67 8.46
N ILE A 3 -48.05 10.33 9.70
CA ILE A 3 -47.46 10.86 10.95
C ILE A 3 -45.90 10.77 10.89
N LYS A 4 -45.40 9.64 10.43
CA LYS A 4 -43.96 9.38 10.28
C LYS A 4 -43.26 10.42 9.38
N GLN A 5 -43.85 10.69 8.21
CA GLN A 5 -43.32 11.68 7.27
C GLN A 5 -43.38 13.11 7.82
N SER A 6 -44.45 13.45 8.54
CA SER A 6 -44.62 14.76 9.18
C SER A 6 -43.60 15.02 10.27
N ILE A 7 -43.33 14.01 11.14
CA ILE A 7 -42.29 14.09 12.18
C ILE A 7 -40.92 14.29 11.55
N LEU A 8 -40.55 13.47 10.58
CA LEU A 8 -39.24 13.53 9.92
C LEU A 8 -39.04 14.88 9.23
N LYS A 9 -40.09 15.41 8.57
CA LYS A 9 -40.03 16.71 7.92
C LYS A 9 -39.83 17.85 8.92
N ILE A 10 -40.60 17.88 10.00
CA ILE A 10 -40.50 18.96 11.04
C ILE A 10 -39.10 18.92 11.66
N LEU A 11 -38.59 17.76 12.00
CA LEU A 11 -37.28 17.63 12.60
C LEU A 11 -36.15 17.92 11.61
N SER A 12 -36.30 17.56 10.32
CA SER A 12 -35.33 17.89 9.27
C SER A 12 -35.27 19.38 8.97
N ASP A 13 -36.45 20.05 8.90
CA ASP A 13 -36.55 21.48 8.65
C ASP A 13 -36.04 22.34 9.85
N ASN A 14 -35.85 21.70 11.02
CA ASN A 14 -35.36 22.30 12.27
C ASN A 14 -34.22 21.44 12.86
N ALA A 15 -33.23 21.11 12.07
CA ALA A 15 -32.18 20.14 12.43
C ALA A 15 -31.40 20.51 13.72
N ASP A 16 -31.30 21.80 14.04
CA ASP A 16 -30.57 22.32 15.20
C ASP A 16 -31.42 22.38 16.47
N LYS A 17 -32.71 21.98 16.41
CA LYS A 17 -33.62 22.07 17.55
C LYS A 17 -34.08 20.70 18.03
N ALA A 18 -34.24 20.57 19.35
CA ALA A 18 -34.83 19.41 19.98
C ALA A 18 -36.25 19.73 20.45
N PHE A 19 -37.20 18.84 20.16
CA PHE A 19 -38.62 18.99 20.45
C PHE A 19 -39.10 17.90 21.40
N SER A 20 -39.93 18.24 22.36
CA SER A 20 -40.69 17.26 23.14
C SER A 20 -41.79 16.61 22.31
N SER A 21 -42.26 15.46 22.69
CA SER A 21 -43.38 14.80 22.02
C SER A 21 -44.63 15.66 22.00
N ALA A 22 -44.82 16.51 23.03
CA ALA A 22 -45.95 17.46 23.11
C ALA A 22 -45.83 18.62 22.09
N GLU A 23 -44.65 19.16 21.91
CA GLU A 23 -44.37 20.21 20.90
C GLU A 23 -44.56 19.64 19.47
N LEU A 24 -44.08 18.41 19.20
CA LEU A 24 -44.30 17.75 17.91
C LEU A 24 -45.76 17.48 17.63
N CYS A 25 -46.55 17.01 18.66
CA CYS A 25 -47.96 16.86 18.54
C CYS A 25 -48.67 18.18 18.16
N LYS A 26 -48.27 19.31 18.76
CA LYS A 26 -48.82 20.63 18.46
C LYS A 26 -48.48 21.09 17.03
N LEU A 27 -47.27 20.87 16.60
CA LEU A 27 -46.80 21.21 15.24
C LEU A 27 -47.47 20.36 14.16
N ILE A 28 -47.75 19.10 14.44
CA ILE A 28 -48.48 18.20 13.52
C ILE A 28 -49.99 18.50 13.50
N GLY A 29 -50.50 19.19 14.51
CA GLY A 29 -51.92 19.57 14.61
C GLY A 29 -52.80 18.42 15.20
N THR A 30 -52.21 17.53 15.98
CA THR A 30 -52.95 16.41 16.62
C THR A 30 -53.73 16.91 17.85
N GLN A 31 -55.05 16.74 17.87
CA GLN A 31 -55.92 17.22 18.97
C GLN A 31 -56.44 16.08 19.85
N LYS A 32 -56.61 14.87 19.30
CA LYS A 32 -57.18 13.71 20.01
C LYS A 32 -56.13 12.89 20.76
N THR A 33 -56.51 12.32 21.90
CA THR A 33 -55.61 11.49 22.73
C THR A 33 -55.01 10.29 21.98
N ILE A 34 -55.78 9.65 21.09
CA ILE A 34 -55.35 8.51 20.25
C ILE A 34 -54.27 8.97 19.26
N GLU A 35 -54.43 10.17 18.65
CA GLU A 35 -53.45 10.71 17.70
C GLU A 35 -52.14 11.05 18.38
N ARG A 36 -52.18 11.57 19.62
CA ARG A 36 -50.98 11.83 20.44
C ARG A 36 -50.23 10.59 20.83
N GLN A 37 -50.95 9.51 21.11
CA GLN A 37 -50.31 8.21 21.37
C GLN A 37 -49.66 7.67 20.11
N ALA A 38 -50.30 7.75 18.95
CA ALA A 38 -49.70 7.35 17.67
C ALA A 38 -48.41 8.13 17.35
N VAL A 39 -48.35 9.45 17.69
CA VAL A 39 -47.09 10.24 17.53
C VAL A 39 -45.99 9.69 18.45
N LYS A 40 -46.30 9.32 19.70
CA LYS A 40 -45.31 8.76 20.62
C LYS A 40 -44.79 7.40 20.13
N ASP A 41 -45.70 6.53 19.66
CA ASP A 41 -45.36 5.19 19.18
C ASP A 41 -44.45 5.29 17.92
N VAL A 42 -44.77 6.23 17.01
CA VAL A 42 -43.93 6.53 15.83
C VAL A 42 -42.60 7.13 16.23
N LEU A 43 -42.55 8.01 17.24
CA LEU A 43 -41.28 8.56 17.75
C LEU A 43 -40.39 7.47 18.36
N LEU A 44 -40.98 6.55 19.13
CA LEU A 44 -40.25 5.39 19.64
C LEU A 44 -39.72 4.51 18.51
N GLN A 45 -40.57 4.22 17.52
CA GLN A 45 -40.16 3.47 16.33
C GLN A 45 -39.01 4.17 15.58
N LEU A 46 -39.13 5.49 15.33
CA LEU A 46 -38.11 6.26 14.67
C LEU A 46 -36.80 6.36 15.49
N THR A 47 -36.90 6.30 16.81
CA THR A 47 -35.72 6.25 17.69
C THR A 47 -35.03 4.90 17.60
N VAL A 48 -35.80 3.80 17.57
CA VAL A 48 -35.25 2.45 17.31
C VAL A 48 -34.61 2.35 15.92
N GLU A 49 -35.27 2.95 14.91
CA GLU A 49 -34.73 3.04 13.54
C GLU A 49 -33.58 4.05 13.42
N ARG A 50 -33.26 4.78 14.50
CA ARG A 50 -32.24 5.86 14.55
C ARG A 50 -32.44 6.97 13.54
N ALA A 51 -33.64 7.10 12.99
CA ALA A 51 -34.02 8.23 12.15
C ALA A 51 -34.25 9.52 12.96
N VAL A 52 -34.49 9.37 14.27
CA VAL A 52 -34.67 10.44 15.25
C VAL A 52 -33.90 10.08 16.52
N LEU A 53 -33.23 11.08 17.10
CA LEU A 53 -32.50 10.91 18.38
C LEU A 53 -33.34 11.43 19.54
N CYS A 54 -33.38 10.68 20.63
CA CYS A 54 -34.01 11.07 21.88
C CYS A 54 -32.94 11.35 22.93
N ASP A 55 -32.92 12.55 23.48
CA ASP A 55 -32.05 12.89 24.61
C ASP A 55 -32.63 12.25 25.90
N ALA A 56 -31.90 11.32 26.50
CA ALA A 56 -32.33 10.56 27.68
C ALA A 56 -32.58 11.45 28.91
N LYS A 57 -31.96 12.62 29.04
CA LYS A 57 -32.12 13.54 30.17
C LYS A 57 -33.32 14.46 29.99
N SER A 58 -33.53 15.02 28.81
CA SER A 58 -34.60 15.97 28.54
C SER A 58 -35.84 15.37 27.92
N GLY A 59 -35.80 14.11 27.42
CA GLY A 59 -36.89 13.44 26.73
C GLY A 59 -37.25 14.13 25.39
N LYS A 60 -36.37 14.97 24.83
CA LYS A 60 -36.61 15.69 23.59
C LYS A 60 -36.04 14.95 22.39
N PHE A 61 -36.73 15.07 21.27
CA PHE A 61 -36.40 14.43 20.00
C PHE A 61 -35.79 15.44 19.03
N ARG A 62 -34.78 15.03 18.28
CA ARG A 62 -34.13 15.85 17.23
C ARG A 62 -33.88 15.02 15.98
N SER A 63 -33.66 15.71 14.87
CA SER A 63 -33.30 15.04 13.60
C SER A 63 -31.98 14.27 13.74
N ALA A 64 -31.93 13.08 13.15
CA ALA A 64 -30.69 12.33 12.96
C ALA A 64 -30.03 12.65 11.60
N LYS A 65 -30.11 13.89 11.13
CA LYS A 65 -29.42 14.30 9.89
C LYS A 65 -27.94 14.06 10.04
N ALA A 66 -27.38 13.25 9.13
CA ALA A 66 -25.95 12.99 9.07
C ALA A 66 -25.20 14.18 8.47
N ASP A 67 -24.03 14.51 9.03
CA ASP A 67 -23.13 15.52 8.47
C ASP A 67 -22.27 14.92 7.35
N GLY A 68 -22.13 13.60 7.32
CA GLY A 68 -21.38 12.89 6.29
C GLY A 68 -21.31 11.38 6.51
N THR A 69 -20.49 10.75 5.68
CA THR A 69 -20.08 9.35 5.81
C THR A 69 -18.58 9.28 5.99
N ALA A 70 -18.10 8.35 6.81
CA ALA A 70 -16.69 8.14 7.06
C ALA A 70 -16.40 6.67 7.42
N VAL A 71 -15.14 6.27 7.38
CA VAL A 71 -14.71 4.96 7.86
C VAL A 71 -14.40 5.06 9.35
N PHE A 72 -14.97 4.15 10.15
CA PHE A 72 -14.74 4.06 11.58
C PHE A 72 -13.48 3.23 11.87
N GLN A 73 -12.54 3.81 12.59
CA GLN A 73 -11.36 3.13 13.12
C GLN A 73 -11.53 2.93 14.63
N GLY A 74 -11.65 1.68 15.05
CA GLY A 74 -11.81 1.32 16.46
C GLY A 74 -10.51 1.41 17.25
N ASN A 75 -10.63 1.37 18.59
CA ASN A 75 -9.52 1.28 19.52
C ASN A 75 -9.88 0.33 20.66
N LYS A 76 -8.94 -0.48 21.15
CA LYS A 76 -9.09 -1.44 22.24
C LYS A 76 -9.70 -0.87 23.53
N ARG A 77 -9.60 0.46 23.76
CA ARG A 77 -10.20 1.14 24.90
C ARG A 77 -11.67 1.50 24.72
N GLY A 78 -12.31 1.07 23.62
CA GLY A 78 -13.73 1.26 23.33
C GLY A 78 -14.07 2.50 22.54
N PHE A 79 -13.21 3.49 22.43
CA PHE A 79 -13.42 4.67 21.59
C PHE A 79 -12.95 4.40 20.16
N GLY A 80 -13.19 5.34 19.24
CA GLY A 80 -12.68 5.26 17.87
C GLY A 80 -12.52 6.63 17.22
N PHE A 81 -12.17 6.60 15.94
CA PHE A 81 -12.01 7.78 15.10
C PHE A 81 -12.77 7.59 13.79
N LEU A 82 -13.29 8.68 13.24
CA LEU A 82 -13.83 8.72 11.89
C LEU A 82 -12.77 9.31 10.98
N LEU A 83 -12.32 8.51 10.02
CA LEU A 83 -11.32 8.90 9.05
C LEU A 83 -11.98 9.78 7.97
N ILE A 84 -11.71 11.08 8.01
CA ILE A 84 -12.27 12.06 7.08
C ILE A 84 -11.27 12.30 5.94
N GLY A 85 -11.60 11.84 4.74
CA GLY A 85 -10.75 12.07 3.58
C GLY A 85 -10.55 13.56 3.29
N GLY A 86 -9.34 14.08 3.53
CA GLY A 86 -8.98 15.48 3.28
C GLY A 86 -9.28 16.46 4.42
N GLY A 87 -9.64 15.97 5.61
CA GLY A 87 -9.88 16.77 6.82
C GLY A 87 -9.24 16.16 8.07
N GLU A 88 -9.42 16.80 9.22
CA GLU A 88 -9.02 16.24 10.52
C GLU A 88 -9.98 15.12 10.92
N ASP A 89 -9.43 14.01 11.45
CA ASP A 89 -10.20 12.87 11.92
C ASP A 89 -11.01 13.26 13.16
N LEU A 90 -12.23 12.71 13.27
CA LEU A 90 -13.14 13.03 14.36
C LEU A 90 -13.12 11.94 15.43
N PHE A 91 -12.97 12.32 16.68
CA PHE A 91 -13.01 11.42 17.82
C PHE A 91 -14.45 10.95 18.12
N VAL A 92 -14.62 9.65 18.37
CA VAL A 92 -15.90 9.04 18.77
C VAL A 92 -15.73 8.37 20.14
N ALA A 93 -16.40 8.91 21.15
CA ALA A 93 -16.37 8.32 22.49
C ALA A 93 -17.03 6.92 22.50
N ALA A 94 -16.61 6.04 23.41
CA ALA A 94 -17.10 4.66 23.50
C ALA A 94 -18.64 4.54 23.53
N ALA A 95 -19.31 5.41 24.25
CA ALA A 95 -20.78 5.42 24.34
C ALA A 95 -21.49 5.89 23.04
N LEU A 96 -20.74 6.43 22.07
CA LEU A 96 -21.25 7.02 20.83
C LEU A 96 -20.87 6.23 19.58
N THR A 97 -20.27 5.06 19.74
CA THR A 97 -19.87 4.18 18.63
C THR A 97 -21.05 3.38 18.08
N HIS A 98 -22.08 3.13 18.89
CA HIS A 98 -23.31 2.44 18.54
C HIS A 98 -23.11 1.12 17.77
N GLY A 99 -22.15 0.31 18.23
CA GLY A 99 -21.85 -0.99 17.61
C GLY A 99 -21.06 -0.89 16.31
N ALA A 100 -20.49 0.28 16.00
CA ALA A 100 -19.52 0.40 14.91
C ALA A 100 -18.29 -0.46 15.19
N PHE A 101 -17.86 -1.18 14.17
CA PHE A 101 -16.75 -2.11 14.20
C PHE A 101 -15.62 -1.58 13.32
N ASN A 102 -14.38 -1.95 13.62
CA ASN A 102 -13.25 -1.42 12.86
C ASN A 102 -13.40 -1.64 11.35
N GLY A 103 -13.20 -0.59 10.57
CA GLY A 103 -13.34 -0.60 9.11
C GLY A 103 -14.75 -0.33 8.59
N ASP A 104 -15.76 -0.22 9.46
CA ASP A 104 -17.14 0.06 9.03
C ASP A 104 -17.27 1.42 8.37
N THR A 105 -18.00 1.50 7.27
CA THR A 105 -18.49 2.77 6.75
C THR A 105 -19.73 3.18 7.50
N VAL A 106 -19.70 4.35 8.12
CA VAL A 106 -20.78 4.84 8.98
C VAL A 106 -21.25 6.22 8.56
N THR A 107 -22.52 6.53 8.82
CA THR A 107 -22.98 7.93 8.84
C THR A 107 -22.74 8.50 10.22
N TYR A 108 -22.33 9.76 10.26
CA TYR A 108 -21.97 10.40 11.52
C TYR A 108 -22.57 11.80 11.64
N ARG A 109 -22.56 12.34 12.86
CA ARG A 109 -22.86 13.70 13.16
C ARG A 109 -21.81 14.29 14.11
N LYS A 110 -21.36 15.50 13.83
CA LYS A 110 -20.49 16.27 14.73
C LYS A 110 -21.26 16.67 15.98
N ILE A 111 -20.62 16.65 17.13
CA ILE A 111 -21.20 17.08 18.39
C ILE A 111 -21.01 18.59 18.50
N PRO A 112 -22.13 19.37 18.65
CA PRO A 112 -22.05 20.82 18.84
C PRO A 112 -21.15 21.17 20.03
N ASP A 113 -20.46 22.32 19.94
CA ASP A 113 -19.56 22.87 20.97
C ASP A 113 -18.28 22.02 21.24
N THR A 114 -18.01 21.01 20.39
CA THR A 114 -16.74 20.28 20.42
C THR A 114 -16.08 20.41 19.04
N ARG A 115 -14.75 20.69 19.01
CA ARG A 115 -14.05 20.88 17.73
C ARG A 115 -13.98 19.59 16.91
N ASP A 116 -13.74 18.44 17.57
CA ASP A 116 -13.28 17.24 16.89
C ASP A 116 -14.01 15.96 17.36
N CYS A 117 -15.25 16.09 17.92
CA CYS A 117 -16.02 14.96 18.38
C CYS A 117 -17.24 14.68 17.48
N ALA A 118 -17.53 13.37 17.30
CA ALA A 118 -18.68 12.93 16.54
C ALA A 118 -19.38 11.74 17.20
N GLU A 119 -20.61 11.49 16.75
CA GLU A 119 -21.45 10.35 17.10
C GLU A 119 -21.73 9.53 15.83
N VAL A 120 -21.58 8.22 15.87
CA VAL A 120 -22.04 7.33 14.81
C VAL A 120 -23.56 7.26 14.82
N LEU A 121 -24.20 7.45 13.67
CA LEU A 121 -25.65 7.36 13.56
C LEU A 121 -26.10 5.99 13.05
N THR A 122 -25.57 5.57 11.90
CA THR A 122 -25.91 4.28 11.29
C THR A 122 -24.67 3.66 10.65
N ILE A 123 -24.69 2.33 10.55
CA ILE A 123 -23.67 1.56 9.84
C ILE A 123 -24.17 1.35 8.41
N VAL A 124 -23.45 1.92 7.45
CA VAL A 124 -23.79 1.84 6.01
C VAL A 124 -23.34 0.49 5.45
N SER A 125 -22.09 0.10 5.77
CA SER A 125 -21.55 -1.21 5.37
C SER A 125 -20.51 -1.68 6.38
N ARG A 126 -20.42 -3.00 6.56
CA ARG A 126 -19.39 -3.64 7.40
C ARG A 126 -18.08 -3.69 6.64
N GLY A 127 -17.01 -3.17 7.24
CA GLY A 127 -15.68 -3.17 6.65
C GLY A 127 -14.91 -4.45 6.92
N THR A 128 -15.02 -4.98 8.15
CA THR A 128 -14.34 -6.21 8.56
C THR A 128 -15.37 -7.30 8.86
N THR A 129 -15.32 -8.37 8.08
CA THR A 129 -16.19 -9.55 8.25
C THR A 129 -15.44 -10.79 8.73
N THR A 130 -14.12 -10.77 8.61
CA THR A 130 -13.21 -11.84 9.06
C THR A 130 -12.03 -11.20 9.80
N LEU A 131 -11.65 -11.78 10.92
CA LEU A 131 -10.47 -11.36 11.68
C LEU A 131 -9.63 -12.56 12.09
N VAL A 132 -8.38 -12.30 12.46
CA VAL A 132 -7.46 -13.29 13.02
C VAL A 132 -7.25 -12.99 14.50
N GLY A 133 -7.10 -14.04 15.29
CA GLY A 133 -6.84 -13.91 16.72
C GLY A 133 -6.43 -15.24 17.35
N THR A 134 -6.20 -15.19 18.65
CA THR A 134 -5.83 -16.36 19.45
C THR A 134 -7.07 -16.94 20.12
N TYR A 135 -7.31 -18.24 19.91
CA TYR A 135 -8.43 -18.94 20.53
C TYR A 135 -8.19 -19.19 22.00
N ASP A 136 -9.08 -18.66 22.83
CA ASP A 136 -9.07 -18.81 24.29
C ASP A 136 -10.26 -19.68 24.73
N LYS A 137 -9.94 -20.78 25.44
CA LYS A 137 -10.93 -21.71 25.94
C LYS A 137 -10.69 -21.94 27.44
N HIS A 138 -11.32 -21.11 28.26
CA HIS A 138 -11.25 -21.21 29.71
C HIS A 138 -12.63 -21.21 30.36
N ASN A 139 -12.81 -21.99 31.45
CA ASN A 139 -14.01 -21.99 32.30
C ASN A 139 -15.35 -22.14 31.56
N GLY A 140 -15.36 -22.92 30.45
CA GLY A 140 -16.56 -23.12 29.63
C GLY A 140 -16.87 -22.01 28.64
N GLY A 141 -16.16 -20.88 28.69
CA GLY A 141 -16.18 -19.83 27.67
C GLY A 141 -15.28 -20.17 26.47
N ARG A 142 -15.66 -19.71 25.31
CA ARG A 142 -14.90 -19.86 24.06
C ARG A 142 -14.87 -18.51 23.36
N PHE A 143 -13.70 -17.94 23.32
CA PHE A 143 -13.48 -16.61 22.74
C PHE A 143 -12.29 -16.64 21.79
N VAL A 144 -12.25 -15.70 20.87
CA VAL A 144 -11.07 -15.38 20.11
C VAL A 144 -10.66 -13.97 20.45
N VAL A 145 -9.45 -13.83 20.99
CA VAL A 145 -8.80 -12.54 21.27
C VAL A 145 -8.19 -12.03 19.98
N PRO A 146 -8.70 -10.93 19.39
CA PRO A 146 -8.15 -10.39 18.15
C PRO A 146 -6.67 -9.99 18.27
N ASP A 147 -5.90 -10.20 17.23
CA ASP A 147 -4.49 -9.76 17.18
C ASP A 147 -4.34 -8.25 16.96
N ASP A 148 -5.35 -7.64 16.36
CA ASP A 148 -5.39 -6.23 16.02
C ASP A 148 -6.05 -5.42 17.13
N ASP A 149 -5.30 -4.53 17.76
CA ASP A 149 -5.74 -3.63 18.86
C ASP A 149 -6.82 -2.62 18.44
N ARG A 150 -7.23 -2.60 17.18
CA ARG A 150 -8.36 -1.80 16.69
C ARG A 150 -9.71 -2.46 16.98
N PHE A 151 -9.73 -3.73 17.41
CA PHE A 151 -10.94 -4.42 17.83
C PHE A 151 -11.15 -4.28 19.34
N ILE A 152 -12.36 -3.88 19.72
CA ILE A 152 -12.71 -3.51 21.09
C ILE A 152 -12.90 -4.74 21.99
N SER A 153 -13.48 -5.82 21.43
CA SER A 153 -13.98 -6.96 22.21
C SER A 153 -13.55 -8.29 21.60
N ASP A 154 -13.39 -9.27 22.48
CA ASP A 154 -13.20 -10.66 22.07
C ASP A 154 -14.44 -11.20 21.35
N VAL A 155 -14.21 -12.10 20.38
CA VAL A 155 -15.28 -12.72 19.62
C VAL A 155 -15.74 -14.00 20.31
N TYR A 156 -17.01 -14.07 20.71
CA TYR A 156 -17.60 -15.29 21.24
C TYR A 156 -17.78 -16.35 20.13
N ILE A 157 -17.37 -17.59 20.42
CA ILE A 157 -17.48 -18.72 19.50
C ILE A 157 -18.43 -19.76 20.07
N PRO A 158 -19.58 -20.03 19.43
CA PRO A 158 -20.49 -21.08 19.83
C PRO A 158 -19.83 -22.48 19.80
N PRO A 159 -20.21 -23.40 20.68
CA PRO A 159 -19.55 -24.71 20.82
C PRO A 159 -19.43 -25.53 19.53
N GLN A 160 -20.37 -25.38 18.61
CA GLN A 160 -20.42 -26.14 17.36
C GLN A 160 -19.68 -25.46 16.20
N LYS A 161 -19.10 -24.26 16.45
CA LYS A 161 -18.47 -23.42 15.44
C LYS A 161 -16.98 -23.20 15.71
N ASP A 162 -16.37 -24.05 16.58
CA ASP A 162 -14.97 -23.90 16.99
C ASP A 162 -13.98 -24.73 16.16
N MET A 163 -14.42 -25.45 15.12
CA MET A 163 -13.59 -26.34 14.28
C MET A 163 -12.60 -27.23 15.09
N ASN A 164 -12.96 -27.58 16.34
CA ASN A 164 -12.10 -28.29 17.29
C ASN A 164 -10.74 -27.59 17.57
N ALA A 165 -10.68 -26.27 17.44
CA ALA A 165 -9.50 -25.49 17.78
C ALA A 165 -9.11 -25.72 19.25
N LYS A 166 -7.81 -25.70 19.49
CA LYS A 166 -7.23 -25.84 20.84
C LYS A 166 -6.86 -24.48 21.38
N HIS A 167 -6.96 -24.35 22.72
CA HIS A 167 -6.54 -23.13 23.41
C HIS A 167 -5.10 -22.73 22.98
N GLY A 168 -4.92 -21.44 22.69
CA GLY A 168 -3.66 -20.85 22.27
C GLY A 168 -3.37 -20.92 20.77
N GLN A 169 -4.24 -21.57 19.97
CA GLN A 169 -4.04 -21.55 18.52
C GLN A 169 -4.50 -20.25 17.88
N LYS A 170 -3.77 -19.83 16.85
CA LYS A 170 -4.21 -18.80 15.90
C LYS A 170 -5.32 -19.33 15.03
N VAL A 171 -6.37 -18.54 14.88
CA VAL A 171 -7.55 -18.91 14.12
C VAL A 171 -8.06 -17.72 13.29
N ALA A 172 -8.65 -18.01 12.14
CA ALA A 172 -9.44 -17.05 11.40
C ALA A 172 -10.92 -17.21 11.78
N VAL A 173 -11.56 -16.07 12.08
CA VAL A 173 -12.95 -16.03 12.53
C VAL A 173 -13.78 -15.17 11.60
N LYS A 174 -14.87 -15.73 11.08
CA LYS A 174 -15.90 -14.97 10.38
C LYS A 174 -16.92 -14.45 11.38
N ILE A 175 -17.18 -13.14 11.36
CA ILE A 175 -18.15 -12.50 12.23
C ILE A 175 -19.57 -12.71 11.67
N ASN A 176 -20.43 -13.36 12.45
CA ASN A 176 -21.82 -13.61 12.08
C ASN A 176 -22.78 -12.61 12.75
N VAL A 177 -22.46 -12.17 13.99
CA VAL A 177 -23.22 -11.17 14.73
C VAL A 177 -22.26 -10.08 15.20
N PHE A 178 -22.57 -8.85 14.83
CA PHE A 178 -21.75 -7.69 15.20
C PHE A 178 -22.20 -7.10 16.54
N PRO A 179 -21.35 -6.31 17.21
CA PRO A 179 -21.71 -5.56 18.41
C PRO A 179 -22.93 -4.66 18.17
N SER A 180 -23.69 -4.38 19.21
CA SER A 180 -24.84 -3.48 19.21
C SER A 180 -24.98 -2.84 20.59
N ASP A 181 -25.87 -1.86 20.75
CA ASP A 181 -26.14 -1.20 22.04
C ASP A 181 -26.53 -2.17 23.17
N ASN A 182 -27.04 -3.36 22.81
CA ASN A 182 -27.47 -4.37 23.76
C ASN A 182 -26.51 -5.57 23.87
N ARG A 183 -25.38 -5.53 23.13
CA ARG A 183 -24.44 -6.65 23.04
C ARG A 183 -23.04 -6.13 22.75
N ASP A 184 -22.15 -6.26 23.71
CA ASP A 184 -20.77 -5.76 23.60
C ASP A 184 -19.89 -6.69 22.74
N ASN A 185 -20.04 -8.02 22.88
CA ASN A 185 -19.20 -8.99 22.17
C ASN A 185 -19.80 -9.43 20.83
N PRO A 186 -19.04 -9.39 19.76
CA PRO A 186 -19.43 -10.03 18.50
C PRO A 186 -19.48 -11.54 18.65
N GLU A 187 -20.28 -12.22 17.80
CA GLU A 187 -20.29 -13.67 17.69
C GLU A 187 -19.81 -14.11 16.32
N GLY A 188 -18.96 -15.13 16.28
CA GLY A 188 -18.36 -15.62 15.05
C GLY A 188 -18.29 -17.13 14.97
N GLU A 189 -17.73 -17.58 13.84
CA GLU A 189 -17.37 -18.98 13.62
C GLU A 189 -15.92 -19.05 13.18
N ILE A 190 -15.17 -20.03 13.67
CA ILE A 190 -13.83 -20.31 13.20
C ILE A 190 -13.96 -20.88 11.79
N VAL A 191 -13.26 -20.28 10.82
CA VAL A 191 -13.24 -20.69 9.41
C VAL A 191 -11.93 -21.33 9.00
N ALA A 192 -10.85 -21.10 9.81
CA ALA A 192 -9.57 -21.78 9.65
C ALA A 192 -8.82 -21.84 10.98
N VAL A 193 -8.09 -22.93 11.21
CA VAL A 193 -7.14 -23.09 12.33
C VAL A 193 -5.76 -23.02 11.73
N LEU A 194 -5.02 -21.94 12.00
CA LEU A 194 -3.73 -21.66 11.37
C LEU A 194 -2.56 -22.38 12.07
N GLY A 195 -2.66 -22.58 13.39
CA GLY A 195 -1.62 -23.25 14.16
C GLY A 195 -1.28 -22.55 15.46
N TYR A 196 -0.17 -22.89 16.09
CA TYR A 196 0.32 -22.17 17.27
C TYR A 196 1.20 -20.98 16.85
N PRO A 197 1.05 -19.81 17.51
CA PRO A 197 1.87 -18.63 17.21
C PRO A 197 3.36 -18.88 17.47
N GLY A 198 4.22 -18.13 16.77
CA GLY A 198 5.68 -18.18 16.94
C GLY A 198 6.43 -18.97 15.84
N SER A 199 5.71 -19.68 14.99
CA SER A 199 6.24 -20.17 13.71
C SER A 199 6.07 -19.07 12.64
N VAL A 200 7.09 -18.81 11.85
CA VAL A 200 7.03 -17.78 10.79
C VAL A 200 5.89 -18.08 9.80
N ASP A 201 5.70 -19.33 9.43
CA ASP A 201 4.66 -19.76 8.50
C ASP A 201 3.25 -19.44 9.03
N VAL A 202 2.98 -19.77 10.31
CA VAL A 202 1.69 -19.51 10.97
C VAL A 202 1.44 -18.01 11.10
N ASP A 203 2.46 -17.26 11.50
CA ASP A 203 2.34 -15.83 11.70
C ASP A 203 2.19 -15.09 10.35
N MET A 204 2.85 -15.57 9.28
CA MET A 204 2.67 -15.08 7.90
C MET A 204 1.28 -15.38 7.35
N GLU A 205 0.78 -16.60 7.56
CA GLU A 205 -0.58 -16.97 7.16
C GLU A 205 -1.62 -16.12 7.91
N ALA A 206 -1.39 -15.87 9.20
CA ALA A 206 -2.21 -14.98 10.01
C ALA A 206 -2.25 -13.55 9.43
N VAL A 207 -1.12 -13.01 9.00
CA VAL A 207 -1.07 -11.72 8.30
C VAL A 207 -1.86 -11.78 7.00
N ALA A 208 -1.62 -12.77 6.14
CA ALA A 208 -2.31 -12.90 4.86
C ALA A 208 -3.84 -12.93 5.04
N VAL A 209 -4.33 -13.75 5.95
CA VAL A 209 -5.77 -13.87 6.25
C VAL A 209 -6.34 -12.56 6.81
N SER A 210 -5.60 -11.86 7.68
CA SER A 210 -6.06 -10.58 8.27
C SER A 210 -6.28 -9.47 7.24
N TYR A 211 -5.51 -9.51 6.13
CA TYR A 211 -5.66 -8.59 5.00
C TYR A 211 -6.54 -9.13 3.87
N GLY A 212 -7.16 -10.31 4.07
CA GLY A 212 -8.03 -10.96 3.08
C GLY A 212 -7.29 -11.44 1.84
N LEU A 213 -6.00 -11.76 1.98
CA LEU A 213 -5.16 -12.31 0.92
C LEU A 213 -5.33 -13.82 0.85
N THR A 214 -5.33 -14.36 -0.36
CA THR A 214 -5.36 -15.80 -0.63
C THR A 214 -4.71 -16.09 -1.98
N ASP A 215 -3.94 -17.15 -2.07
CA ASP A 215 -3.42 -17.70 -3.31
C ASP A 215 -4.43 -18.60 -4.02
N VAL A 216 -5.51 -19.00 -3.33
CA VAL A 216 -6.59 -19.81 -3.88
C VAL A 216 -7.54 -18.96 -4.71
N PHE A 217 -7.85 -19.43 -5.91
CA PHE A 217 -8.85 -18.81 -6.79
C PHE A 217 -10.16 -19.59 -6.76
N PRO A 218 -11.32 -18.92 -7.01
CA PRO A 218 -12.58 -19.62 -7.21
C PRO A 218 -12.47 -20.66 -8.33
N GLN A 219 -13.10 -21.81 -8.14
CA GLN A 219 -13.03 -22.92 -9.10
C GLN A 219 -13.45 -22.51 -10.52
N GLU A 220 -14.42 -21.60 -10.64
CA GLU A 220 -14.88 -21.07 -11.94
C GLU A 220 -13.81 -20.25 -12.64
N VAL A 221 -13.04 -19.46 -11.86
CA VAL A 221 -11.92 -18.66 -12.38
C VAL A 221 -10.79 -19.56 -12.87
N GLU A 222 -10.41 -20.59 -12.09
CA GLU A 222 -9.40 -21.59 -12.47
C GLU A 222 -9.82 -22.36 -13.74
N ALA A 223 -11.07 -22.82 -13.77
CA ALA A 223 -11.60 -23.54 -14.94
C ALA A 223 -11.63 -22.66 -16.20
N TYR A 224 -11.89 -21.36 -16.05
CA TYR A 224 -11.86 -20.42 -17.18
C TYR A 224 -10.42 -20.12 -17.59
N ALA A 225 -9.49 -19.92 -16.65
CA ALA A 225 -8.09 -19.70 -16.91
C ALA A 225 -7.48 -20.87 -17.69
N ALA A 226 -7.74 -22.12 -17.27
CA ALA A 226 -7.28 -23.32 -17.98
C ALA A 226 -7.76 -23.38 -19.44
N LYS A 227 -8.95 -22.86 -19.75
CA LYS A 227 -9.45 -22.77 -21.14
C LYS A 227 -8.73 -21.70 -21.97
N GLN A 228 -8.20 -20.65 -21.33
CA GLN A 228 -7.43 -19.60 -22.00
C GLN A 228 -5.96 -20.00 -22.21
N CYS A 229 -5.42 -20.89 -21.42
CA CYS A 229 -4.04 -21.40 -21.51
C CYS A 229 -3.85 -22.34 -22.70
N LYS A 230 -3.96 -21.79 -23.90
CA LYS A 230 -3.75 -22.53 -25.16
C LYS A 230 -2.44 -22.09 -25.80
N LEU A 231 -1.84 -23.00 -26.56
CA LEU A 231 -0.71 -22.65 -27.42
C LEU A 231 -1.12 -21.57 -28.41
N ILE A 232 -0.20 -20.66 -28.69
CA ILE A 232 -0.37 -19.57 -29.64
C ILE A 232 -0.61 -20.18 -31.03
N GLY A 233 -1.76 -19.88 -31.63
CA GLY A 233 -2.12 -20.33 -32.96
C GLY A 233 -1.96 -19.20 -34.00
N GLU A 234 -2.07 -19.57 -35.29
CA GLU A 234 -1.95 -18.60 -36.41
C GLU A 234 -2.89 -17.41 -36.26
N LYS A 235 -4.09 -17.62 -35.71
CA LYS A 235 -5.08 -16.53 -35.49
C LYS A 235 -4.60 -15.50 -34.47
N ASP A 236 -3.82 -15.91 -33.49
CA ASP A 236 -3.30 -15.04 -32.44
C ASP A 236 -2.15 -14.17 -32.97
N LEU A 237 -1.50 -14.60 -34.06
CA LEU A 237 -0.41 -13.88 -34.72
C LEU A 237 -0.93 -12.82 -35.72
N GLN A 238 -2.20 -12.90 -36.14
CA GLN A 238 -2.75 -11.94 -37.11
C GLN A 238 -2.73 -10.51 -36.55
N GLY A 239 -2.16 -9.58 -37.34
CA GLY A 239 -2.05 -8.17 -37.00
C GLY A 239 -0.97 -7.86 -35.92
N ARG A 240 -0.12 -8.85 -35.60
CA ARG A 240 1.05 -8.66 -34.72
C ARG A 240 2.34 -8.55 -35.53
N LYS A 241 3.24 -7.71 -35.08
CA LYS A 241 4.60 -7.63 -35.61
C LYS A 241 5.42 -8.81 -35.11
N ASP A 242 6.06 -9.55 -36.02
CA ASP A 242 6.93 -10.66 -35.67
C ASP A 242 8.31 -10.13 -35.30
N LEU A 243 8.69 -10.28 -34.03
CA LEU A 243 9.97 -9.88 -33.46
C LEU A 243 10.81 -11.08 -32.96
N ARG A 244 10.40 -12.31 -33.29
CA ARG A 244 11.06 -13.54 -32.83
C ARG A 244 12.50 -13.71 -33.28
N GLY A 245 12.89 -12.99 -34.32
CA GLY A 245 14.28 -12.97 -34.84
C GLY A 245 15.19 -11.93 -34.17
N GLN A 246 14.68 -11.15 -33.24
CA GLN A 246 15.48 -10.16 -32.50
C GLN A 246 16.08 -10.76 -31.23
N LYS A 247 17.23 -10.24 -30.78
CA LYS A 247 17.81 -10.58 -29.50
C LYS A 247 17.04 -9.84 -28.40
N ILE A 248 16.12 -10.55 -27.80
CA ILE A 248 15.24 -10.06 -26.72
C ILE A 248 15.47 -10.97 -25.51
N PHE A 249 15.58 -10.40 -24.32
CA PHE A 249 15.77 -11.19 -23.10
C PHE A 249 15.10 -10.52 -21.90
N THR A 250 14.82 -11.32 -20.86
CA THR A 250 14.31 -10.83 -19.58
C THR A 250 15.44 -10.72 -18.58
N ILE A 251 15.33 -9.78 -17.62
CA ILE A 251 16.28 -9.57 -16.52
C ILE A 251 15.47 -9.40 -15.24
N ASP A 252 15.49 -10.40 -14.37
CA ASP A 252 14.60 -10.51 -13.22
C ASP A 252 15.32 -11.06 -11.98
N GLY A 253 14.64 -11.12 -10.86
CA GLY A 253 15.11 -11.86 -9.68
C GLY A 253 15.21 -13.35 -9.95
N ALA A 254 16.10 -14.05 -9.24
CA ALA A 254 16.32 -15.47 -9.44
C ALA A 254 15.06 -16.32 -9.28
N ASP A 255 14.21 -15.96 -8.32
CA ASP A 255 12.98 -16.68 -7.96
C ASP A 255 11.73 -16.20 -8.72
N ALA A 256 11.85 -15.16 -9.57
CA ALA A 256 10.73 -14.65 -10.35
C ALA A 256 10.17 -15.69 -11.32
N LYS A 257 8.85 -15.83 -11.35
CA LYS A 257 8.12 -16.75 -12.25
C LYS A 257 7.18 -16.02 -13.21
N ASP A 258 6.76 -14.81 -12.85
CA ASP A 258 5.83 -13.94 -13.53
C ASP A 258 6.59 -12.83 -14.29
N LEU A 259 7.29 -13.26 -15.37
CA LEU A 259 8.15 -12.38 -16.16
C LEU A 259 7.25 -11.46 -17.03
N ASP A 260 7.01 -10.25 -16.56
CA ASP A 260 6.14 -9.25 -17.22
C ASP A 260 6.79 -8.60 -18.43
N ASP A 261 8.10 -8.35 -18.39
CA ASP A 261 8.84 -7.53 -19.34
C ASP A 261 10.07 -8.22 -19.92
N ALA A 262 10.33 -7.90 -21.18
CA ALA A 262 11.54 -8.23 -21.89
C ALA A 262 12.05 -7.02 -22.65
N VAL A 263 13.35 -6.93 -22.87
CA VAL A 263 13.99 -5.76 -23.44
C VAL A 263 14.90 -6.10 -24.63
N SER A 264 15.02 -5.17 -25.55
CA SER A 264 15.98 -5.21 -26.66
C SER A 264 16.56 -3.81 -26.92
N VAL A 265 17.83 -3.73 -27.23
CA VAL A 265 18.49 -2.47 -27.62
C VAL A 265 19.31 -2.70 -28.90
N CYS A 266 19.27 -1.74 -29.77
CA CYS A 266 20.12 -1.68 -30.97
C CYS A 266 20.67 -0.28 -31.12
N ARG A 267 21.98 -0.15 -31.26
CA ARG A 267 22.64 1.12 -31.59
C ARG A 267 22.58 1.35 -33.10
N ASN A 268 21.98 2.45 -33.52
CA ASN A 268 21.82 2.81 -34.92
C ASN A 268 23.11 3.44 -35.49
N ALA A 269 23.24 3.42 -36.82
CA ALA A 269 24.43 3.98 -37.51
C ALA A 269 24.64 5.50 -37.29
N ASP A 270 23.56 6.24 -36.99
CA ASP A 270 23.59 7.68 -36.65
C ASP A 270 23.94 7.94 -35.19
N GLY A 271 24.10 6.87 -34.42
CA GLY A 271 24.45 6.89 -33.01
C GLY A 271 23.25 7.12 -32.07
N THR A 272 22.02 7.06 -32.57
CA THR A 272 20.82 6.91 -31.76
C THR A 272 20.68 5.47 -31.30
N TYR A 273 19.77 5.23 -30.35
CA TYR A 273 19.43 3.89 -29.88
C TYR A 273 17.96 3.57 -30.21
N THR A 274 17.70 2.34 -30.64
CA THR A 274 16.35 1.79 -30.70
C THR A 274 16.16 0.88 -29.50
N LEU A 275 15.33 1.31 -28.55
CA LEU A 275 14.94 0.55 -27.36
C LEU A 275 13.58 -0.09 -27.62
N GLY A 276 13.49 -1.41 -27.46
CA GLY A 276 12.24 -2.17 -27.41
C GLY A 276 11.95 -2.60 -25.98
N VAL A 277 10.78 -2.24 -25.48
CA VAL A 277 10.21 -2.73 -24.22
C VAL A 277 8.98 -3.57 -24.56
N HIS A 278 9.08 -4.87 -24.30
CA HIS A 278 8.11 -5.88 -24.72
C HIS A 278 7.39 -6.41 -23.49
N ILE A 279 6.11 -6.05 -23.34
CA ILE A 279 5.32 -6.38 -22.15
C ILE A 279 4.34 -7.49 -22.47
N ALA A 280 4.20 -8.47 -21.61
CA ALA A 280 3.25 -9.56 -21.71
C ALA A 280 1.84 -9.06 -22.04
N ASP A 281 1.24 -9.53 -23.16
CA ASP A 281 -0.11 -9.11 -23.58
C ASP A 281 -1.18 -9.85 -22.78
N VAL A 282 -1.23 -9.61 -21.48
CA VAL A 282 -2.24 -10.18 -20.57
C VAL A 282 -3.66 -9.86 -21.04
N SER A 283 -3.86 -8.71 -21.72
CA SER A 283 -5.16 -8.29 -22.26
C SER A 283 -5.69 -9.23 -23.37
N HIS A 284 -4.82 -10.06 -23.94
CA HIS A 284 -5.22 -11.11 -24.88
C HIS A 284 -6.00 -12.22 -24.18
N TYR A 285 -5.56 -12.61 -22.98
CA TYR A 285 -6.11 -13.72 -22.21
C TYR A 285 -7.22 -13.27 -21.27
N VAL A 286 -7.07 -12.12 -20.62
CA VAL A 286 -8.00 -11.57 -19.62
C VAL A 286 -8.94 -10.56 -20.29
N LYS A 287 -10.12 -11.04 -20.72
CA LYS A 287 -11.10 -10.17 -21.38
C LYS A 287 -11.88 -9.33 -20.38
N PRO A 288 -12.23 -8.08 -20.73
CA PRO A 288 -13.04 -7.21 -19.87
C PRO A 288 -14.35 -7.88 -19.44
N SER A 289 -14.72 -7.71 -18.18
CA SER A 289 -15.94 -8.24 -17.54
C SER A 289 -16.05 -9.77 -17.49
N GLY A 290 -15.00 -10.51 -17.89
CA GLY A 290 -14.91 -11.96 -17.72
C GLY A 290 -14.65 -12.37 -16.25
N GLU A 291 -14.75 -13.64 -15.92
CA GLU A 291 -14.58 -14.14 -14.55
C GLU A 291 -13.16 -13.87 -14.02
N ILE A 292 -12.12 -14.05 -14.85
CA ILE A 292 -10.75 -13.71 -14.46
C ILE A 292 -10.62 -12.21 -14.23
N ASP A 293 -11.25 -11.37 -15.06
CA ASP A 293 -11.17 -9.92 -14.94
C ASP A 293 -11.82 -9.39 -13.66
N LYS A 294 -12.97 -9.94 -13.30
CA LYS A 294 -13.65 -9.60 -12.05
C LYS A 294 -12.78 -9.92 -10.83
N GLU A 295 -12.15 -11.10 -10.84
CA GLU A 295 -11.27 -11.51 -9.76
C GLU A 295 -9.98 -10.70 -9.73
N ALA A 296 -9.36 -10.41 -10.89
CA ALA A 296 -8.20 -9.54 -11.01
C ALA A 296 -8.51 -8.11 -10.52
N PHE A 297 -9.68 -7.54 -10.85
CA PHE A 297 -10.16 -6.27 -10.34
C PHE A 297 -10.34 -6.29 -8.82
N ARG A 298 -10.92 -7.37 -8.27
CA ARG A 298 -11.10 -7.54 -6.82
C ARG A 298 -9.77 -7.57 -6.08
N ARG A 299 -8.78 -8.30 -6.61
CA ARG A 299 -7.42 -8.38 -6.05
C ARG A 299 -6.64 -7.08 -6.26
N GLY A 300 -6.75 -6.44 -7.42
CA GLY A 300 -6.16 -5.17 -7.83
C GLY A 300 -4.66 -5.22 -8.08
N THR A 301 -3.91 -5.97 -7.29
CA THR A 301 -2.47 -6.20 -7.42
C THR A 301 -2.07 -7.55 -6.82
N SER A 302 -0.95 -8.12 -7.28
CA SER A 302 -0.26 -9.19 -6.56
C SER A 302 0.37 -8.63 -5.30
N VAL A 303 0.54 -9.48 -4.27
CA VAL A 303 1.17 -9.13 -2.99
C VAL A 303 2.31 -10.10 -2.72
N TYR A 304 3.48 -9.59 -2.33
CA TYR A 304 4.71 -10.36 -2.20
C TYR A 304 5.17 -10.39 -0.75
N PHE A 305 5.06 -11.55 -0.12
CA PHE A 305 5.65 -11.80 1.18
C PHE A 305 7.03 -12.45 1.02
N PRO A 306 7.91 -12.41 2.00
CA PRO A 306 9.25 -12.99 1.90
C PRO A 306 9.32 -14.45 1.42
N GLN A 307 8.28 -15.25 1.68
CA GLN A 307 8.21 -16.67 1.27
C GLN A 307 6.94 -17.06 0.50
N ALA A 308 6.03 -16.10 0.25
CA ALA A 308 4.75 -16.39 -0.40
C ALA A 308 4.35 -15.29 -1.36
N VAL A 309 3.68 -15.66 -2.44
CA VAL A 309 3.10 -14.70 -3.39
C VAL A 309 1.60 -14.94 -3.46
N PHE A 310 0.83 -13.85 -3.32
CA PHE A 310 -0.62 -13.85 -3.52
C PHE A 310 -0.91 -13.19 -4.87
N PRO A 311 -1.01 -13.95 -5.95
CA PRO A 311 -1.02 -13.41 -7.29
C PRO A 311 -2.37 -12.77 -7.64
N MET A 312 -2.34 -11.76 -8.51
CA MET A 312 -3.54 -11.13 -9.06
C MET A 312 -4.26 -12.06 -10.04
N LEU A 313 -3.54 -12.88 -10.76
CA LEU A 313 -4.04 -13.81 -11.78
C LEU A 313 -3.73 -15.27 -11.39
N PRO A 314 -4.55 -16.25 -11.82
CA PRO A 314 -4.23 -17.67 -11.65
C PRO A 314 -2.84 -18.05 -12.13
N HIS A 315 -2.19 -18.95 -11.43
CA HIS A 315 -0.80 -19.39 -11.73
C HIS A 315 -0.62 -19.89 -13.16
N SER A 316 -1.63 -20.53 -13.75
CA SER A 316 -1.63 -20.96 -15.14
C SER A 316 -1.47 -19.81 -16.15
N LEU A 317 -1.90 -18.62 -15.77
CA LEU A 317 -1.70 -17.40 -16.57
C LEU A 317 -0.40 -16.69 -16.19
N CYS A 318 -0.23 -16.31 -14.91
CA CYS A 318 0.89 -15.44 -14.49
C CYS A 318 2.25 -16.12 -14.63
N ASN A 319 2.37 -17.40 -14.30
CA ASN A 319 3.62 -18.18 -14.43
C ASN A 319 3.69 -19.00 -15.73
N GLY A 320 2.59 -19.06 -16.47
CA GLY A 320 2.43 -19.86 -17.69
C GLY A 320 2.44 -19.00 -18.96
N VAL A 321 1.26 -18.90 -19.61
CA VAL A 321 1.16 -18.33 -20.97
C VAL A 321 1.45 -16.84 -21.05
N CYS A 322 1.35 -16.08 -19.94
CA CYS A 322 1.71 -14.67 -19.92
C CYS A 322 3.20 -14.46 -19.64
N SER A 323 3.83 -15.30 -18.81
CA SER A 323 5.25 -15.14 -18.45
C SER A 323 6.16 -15.28 -19.67
N LEU A 324 7.08 -14.33 -19.86
CA LEU A 324 7.97 -14.22 -21.04
C LEU A 324 9.15 -15.20 -20.96
N LEU A 325 8.84 -16.49 -20.85
CA LEU A 325 9.81 -17.59 -20.70
C LEU A 325 10.76 -17.66 -21.91
N ALA A 326 12.04 -17.92 -21.65
CA ALA A 326 13.05 -18.04 -22.70
C ALA A 326 12.77 -19.23 -23.62
N GLY A 327 13.01 -19.04 -24.93
CA GLY A 327 12.84 -20.07 -25.96
C GLY A 327 11.39 -20.29 -26.42
N GLU A 328 10.40 -19.62 -25.80
CA GLU A 328 8.99 -19.79 -26.13
C GLU A 328 8.41 -18.57 -26.84
N ASP A 329 7.47 -18.82 -27.77
CA ASP A 329 6.72 -17.73 -28.40
C ASP A 329 5.77 -17.10 -27.38
N ARG A 330 5.80 -15.77 -27.26
CA ARG A 330 4.95 -15.02 -26.34
C ARG A 330 4.31 -13.82 -27.03
N LEU A 331 3.04 -13.59 -26.72
CA LEU A 331 2.32 -12.42 -27.20
C LEU A 331 2.65 -11.22 -26.32
N THR A 332 3.02 -10.12 -26.96
CA THR A 332 3.41 -8.90 -26.25
C THR A 332 2.70 -7.66 -26.83
N LEU A 333 2.68 -6.60 -26.03
CA LEU A 333 2.45 -5.23 -26.45
C LEU A 333 3.80 -4.52 -26.32
N THR A 334 4.38 -4.13 -27.44
CA THR A 334 5.72 -3.55 -27.50
C THR A 334 5.64 -2.04 -27.58
N CYS A 335 6.39 -1.35 -26.72
CA CYS A 335 6.75 0.06 -26.85
C CYS A 335 8.16 0.14 -27.46
N GLN A 336 8.27 0.58 -28.69
CA GLN A 336 9.56 0.78 -29.37
C GLN A 336 9.89 2.26 -29.44
N MET A 337 11.08 2.66 -28.96
CA MET A 337 11.51 4.05 -28.86
C MET A 337 12.81 4.26 -29.60
N THR A 338 12.91 5.35 -30.37
CA THR A 338 14.19 5.86 -30.90
C THR A 338 14.68 6.98 -29.99
N ILE A 339 15.90 6.83 -29.40
CA ILE A 339 16.43 7.69 -28.37
C ILE A 339 17.76 8.28 -28.83
N ASP A 340 17.94 9.59 -28.68
CA ASP A 340 19.17 10.27 -29.04
C ASP A 340 20.26 10.17 -27.96
N LYS A 341 21.46 10.63 -28.25
CA LYS A 341 22.62 10.65 -27.34
C LYS A 341 22.42 11.51 -26.08
N LYS A 342 21.34 12.29 -26.01
CA LYS A 342 20.96 13.10 -24.84
C LYS A 342 19.79 12.48 -24.06
N GLY A 343 19.38 11.27 -24.42
CA GLY A 343 18.26 10.57 -23.78
C GLY A 343 16.87 11.09 -24.21
N ARG A 344 16.75 11.91 -25.26
CA ARG A 344 15.45 12.38 -25.75
C ARG A 344 14.82 11.30 -26.62
N VAL A 345 13.59 10.93 -26.34
CA VAL A 345 12.78 10.07 -27.21
C VAL A 345 12.38 10.90 -28.43
N LEU A 346 12.90 10.53 -29.59
CA LEU A 346 12.63 11.20 -30.88
C LEU A 346 11.33 10.67 -31.50
N GLN A 347 11.09 9.38 -31.34
CA GLN A 347 9.90 8.68 -31.84
C GLN A 347 9.56 7.53 -30.89
N SER A 348 8.28 7.27 -30.68
CA SER A 348 7.78 6.10 -29.95
C SER A 348 6.60 5.50 -30.71
N ASP A 349 6.58 4.17 -30.83
CA ASP A 349 5.51 3.40 -31.45
C ASP A 349 5.07 2.31 -30.47
N VAL A 350 3.76 2.13 -30.32
CA VAL A 350 3.20 1.03 -29.52
C VAL A 350 2.40 0.12 -30.42
N PHE A 351 2.68 -1.17 -30.40
CA PHE A 351 2.02 -2.16 -31.26
C PHE A 351 1.97 -3.56 -30.65
N PRO A 352 0.96 -4.37 -30.99
CA PRO A 352 0.94 -5.79 -30.67
C PRO A 352 2.05 -6.54 -31.42
N SER A 353 2.74 -7.44 -30.72
CA SER A 353 3.86 -8.21 -31.28
C SER A 353 3.86 -9.66 -30.80
N VAL A 354 4.71 -10.47 -31.39
CA VAL A 354 5.12 -11.78 -30.92
C VAL A 354 6.63 -11.79 -30.78
N ILE A 355 7.12 -12.25 -29.64
CA ILE A 355 8.54 -12.36 -29.33
C ILE A 355 8.93 -13.82 -29.02
N ARG A 356 10.22 -14.08 -29.05
CA ARG A 356 10.85 -15.26 -28.43
C ARG A 356 12.08 -14.78 -27.70
N SER A 357 12.02 -14.77 -26.37
CA SER A 357 13.16 -14.41 -25.52
C SER A 357 14.30 -15.41 -25.72
N VAL A 358 15.53 -14.93 -25.94
CA VAL A 358 16.70 -15.80 -26.14
C VAL A 358 17.33 -16.24 -24.83
N HIS A 359 17.30 -15.37 -23.80
CA HIS A 359 17.82 -15.64 -22.46
C HIS A 359 16.87 -15.12 -21.38
N ARG A 360 16.87 -15.80 -20.23
CA ARG A 360 16.38 -15.29 -18.96
C ARG A 360 17.58 -15.00 -18.08
N PHE A 361 17.89 -13.75 -17.83
CA PHE A 361 18.95 -13.33 -16.93
C PHE A 361 18.43 -13.08 -15.53
N THR A 362 19.32 -13.28 -14.55
CA THR A 362 19.16 -12.69 -13.22
C THR A 362 19.90 -11.33 -13.17
N TYR A 363 19.49 -10.46 -12.26
CA TYR A 363 20.21 -9.20 -12.02
C TYR A 363 21.68 -9.42 -11.69
N ASP A 364 22.00 -10.44 -10.89
CA ASP A 364 23.39 -10.79 -10.53
C ASP A 364 24.22 -11.19 -11.75
N GLN A 365 23.66 -11.98 -12.68
CA GLN A 365 24.36 -12.40 -13.89
C GLN A 365 24.67 -11.18 -14.77
N VAL A 366 23.68 -10.29 -14.96
CA VAL A 366 23.89 -9.07 -15.75
C VAL A 366 24.92 -8.18 -15.07
N GLN A 367 24.88 -8.03 -13.74
CA GLN A 367 25.86 -7.23 -13.00
C GLN A 367 27.28 -7.78 -13.21
N LEU A 368 27.51 -9.10 -13.12
CA LEU A 368 28.81 -9.71 -13.37
C LEU A 368 29.31 -9.44 -14.80
N ILE A 369 28.42 -9.51 -15.81
CA ILE A 369 28.76 -9.22 -17.20
C ILE A 369 29.17 -7.74 -17.35
N LEU A 370 28.44 -6.82 -16.72
CA LEU A 370 28.71 -5.38 -16.77
C LEU A 370 29.99 -5.00 -16.02
N ASP A 371 30.30 -5.70 -14.94
CA ASP A 371 31.55 -5.53 -14.16
C ASP A 371 32.78 -6.13 -14.87
N GLY A 372 32.56 -6.83 -15.99
CA GLY A 372 33.62 -7.35 -16.84
C GLY A 372 34.15 -8.73 -16.43
N ASP A 373 33.38 -9.51 -15.66
CA ASP A 373 33.75 -10.89 -15.32
C ASP A 373 33.95 -11.73 -16.59
N GLN A 374 35.14 -12.30 -16.75
CA GLN A 374 35.52 -13.00 -17.97
C GLN A 374 34.74 -14.29 -18.21
N ASN A 375 34.34 -14.98 -17.15
CA ASN A 375 33.61 -16.26 -17.25
C ASN A 375 32.16 -15.97 -17.67
N ALA A 376 31.50 -15.00 -17.01
CA ALA A 376 30.15 -14.56 -17.37
C ALA A 376 30.07 -14.02 -18.80
N ARG A 377 31.05 -13.20 -19.21
CA ARG A 377 31.12 -12.68 -20.59
C ARG A 377 31.45 -13.76 -21.65
N ALA A 378 32.16 -14.80 -21.28
CA ALA A 378 32.43 -15.94 -22.19
C ALA A 378 31.21 -16.84 -22.34
N GLU A 379 30.45 -17.05 -21.25
CA GLU A 379 29.22 -17.85 -21.25
C GLU A 379 28.12 -17.21 -22.09
N PHE A 380 27.96 -15.86 -21.99
CA PHE A 380 26.91 -15.11 -22.68
C PHE A 380 27.47 -14.20 -23.80
N CYS A 381 28.55 -14.65 -24.47
CA CYS A 381 29.24 -13.85 -25.50
C CYS A 381 28.35 -13.42 -26.67
N ASP A 382 27.26 -14.13 -26.93
CA ASP A 382 26.31 -13.87 -27.99
C ASP A 382 25.46 -12.61 -27.76
N VAL A 383 25.34 -12.12 -26.50
CA VAL A 383 24.53 -10.94 -26.11
C VAL A 383 25.30 -9.87 -25.35
N CYS A 384 26.61 -10.04 -25.11
CA CYS A 384 27.42 -9.05 -24.39
C CYS A 384 27.38 -7.66 -25.04
N ALA A 385 27.39 -7.57 -26.37
CA ALA A 385 27.35 -6.28 -27.07
C ALA A 385 26.02 -5.54 -26.82
N GLU A 386 24.92 -6.26 -26.84
CA GLU A 386 23.60 -5.71 -26.52
C GLU A 386 23.52 -5.23 -25.08
N LEU A 387 24.09 -5.99 -24.12
CA LEU A 387 24.13 -5.58 -22.71
C LEU A 387 25.04 -4.34 -22.49
N ASP A 388 26.15 -4.24 -23.22
CA ASP A 388 27.02 -3.04 -23.18
C ASP A 388 26.27 -1.81 -23.74
N ASP A 389 25.50 -1.95 -24.83
CA ASP A 389 24.67 -0.89 -25.39
C ASP A 389 23.50 -0.52 -24.45
N MET A 390 22.88 -1.49 -23.78
CA MET A 390 21.87 -1.26 -22.75
C MET A 390 22.43 -0.48 -21.57
N ASN A 391 23.61 -0.83 -21.09
CA ASN A 391 24.31 -0.11 -20.03
C ASN A 391 24.55 1.36 -20.42
N ALA A 392 25.07 1.59 -21.62
CA ALA A 392 25.33 2.95 -22.11
C ALA A 392 24.02 3.77 -22.22
N LEU A 393 22.94 3.17 -22.74
CA LEU A 393 21.66 3.83 -22.86
C LEU A 393 21.03 4.12 -21.50
N ALA A 394 21.07 3.18 -20.55
CA ALA A 394 20.54 3.36 -19.21
C ALA A 394 21.23 4.53 -18.47
N GLN A 395 22.55 4.65 -18.60
CA GLN A 395 23.28 5.80 -18.03
C GLN A 395 22.82 7.13 -18.64
N ILE A 396 22.62 7.19 -19.97
CA ILE A 396 22.12 8.39 -20.65
C ILE A 396 20.72 8.77 -20.14
N LEU A 397 19.84 7.79 -19.93
CA LEU A 397 18.49 8.02 -19.42
C LEU A 397 18.50 8.47 -17.95
N ALA A 398 19.31 7.83 -17.10
CA ALA A 398 19.51 8.21 -15.71
C ALA A 398 20.04 9.65 -15.59
N ASP A 399 21.10 10.01 -16.35
CA ASP A 399 21.66 11.36 -16.38
C ASP A 399 20.62 12.41 -16.79
N LYS A 400 19.75 12.08 -17.76
CA LYS A 400 18.65 12.96 -18.17
C LYS A 400 17.64 13.15 -17.06
N ARG A 401 17.25 12.06 -16.40
CA ARG A 401 16.28 12.05 -15.30
C ARG A 401 16.80 12.85 -14.10
N ASP A 402 18.06 12.68 -13.75
CA ASP A 402 18.71 13.43 -12.67
C ASP A 402 18.74 14.94 -12.98
N LYS A 403 19.11 15.32 -14.22
CA LYS A 403 19.09 16.73 -14.67
C LYS A 403 17.70 17.34 -14.69
N ARG A 404 16.65 16.52 -14.86
CA ARG A 404 15.25 16.94 -14.82
C ARG A 404 14.77 17.22 -13.40
N GLY A 405 15.44 16.66 -12.38
CA GLY A 405 15.14 16.87 -10.96
C GLY A 405 14.36 15.71 -10.34
N ASN A 406 14.66 14.50 -10.76
CA ASN A 406 14.21 13.30 -10.05
C ASN A 406 14.75 13.32 -8.62
N VAL A 407 13.90 13.07 -7.65
CA VAL A 407 14.31 12.95 -6.24
C VAL A 407 14.49 11.48 -5.92
N ASP A 408 15.75 11.03 -5.86
CA ASP A 408 16.08 9.63 -5.53
C ASP A 408 16.31 9.52 -4.02
N PHE A 409 15.31 8.98 -3.34
CA PHE A 409 15.38 8.72 -1.90
C PHE A 409 16.11 7.40 -1.64
N GLU A 410 17.00 7.39 -0.64
CA GLU A 410 17.52 6.13 -0.14
C GLU A 410 16.43 5.43 0.69
N THR A 411 15.77 4.45 0.09
CA THR A 411 14.91 3.50 0.78
C THR A 411 15.71 2.25 1.13
N LYS A 412 15.56 1.78 2.36
CA LYS A 412 16.24 0.58 2.83
C LYS A 412 15.29 -0.61 2.66
N GLU A 413 15.39 -1.28 1.52
CA GLU A 413 14.76 -2.57 1.32
C GLU A 413 15.60 -3.66 1.99
N VAL A 414 14.96 -4.74 2.41
CA VAL A 414 15.61 -5.85 3.10
C VAL A 414 15.38 -7.16 2.37
N GLN A 415 16.35 -8.04 2.50
CA GLN A 415 16.25 -9.42 2.08
C GLN A 415 16.40 -10.31 3.31
N PHE A 416 15.49 -11.27 3.46
CA PHE A 416 15.52 -12.24 4.54
C PHE A 416 16.19 -13.51 4.07
N VAL A 417 17.11 -14.03 4.88
CA VAL A 417 17.76 -15.33 4.64
C VAL A 417 17.05 -16.37 5.50
N PHE A 418 16.56 -17.43 4.86
CA PHE A 418 15.83 -18.50 5.52
C PHE A 418 16.67 -19.79 5.55
N ASP A 419 16.62 -20.50 6.67
CA ASP A 419 17.11 -21.87 6.82
C ASP A 419 16.09 -22.69 7.62
N GLY A 420 15.62 -23.79 7.01
CA GLY A 420 14.61 -24.66 7.63
C GLY A 420 13.32 -23.97 8.06
N GLY A 421 12.86 -22.94 7.29
CA GLY A 421 11.66 -22.16 7.60
C GLY A 421 11.84 -21.10 8.69
N LYS A 422 13.08 -20.88 9.15
CA LYS A 422 13.40 -19.83 10.14
C LYS A 422 14.20 -18.72 9.47
N VAL A 423 13.96 -17.48 9.89
CA VAL A 423 14.79 -16.35 9.49
C VAL A 423 16.11 -16.41 10.24
N VAL A 424 17.21 -16.61 9.52
CA VAL A 424 18.56 -16.72 10.09
C VAL A 424 19.38 -15.46 9.92
N ASP A 425 19.04 -14.61 8.93
CA ASP A 425 19.69 -13.30 8.75
C ASP A 425 18.74 -12.30 8.08
N VAL A 426 19.02 -11.03 8.27
CA VAL A 426 18.35 -9.90 7.64
C VAL A 426 19.43 -9.02 7.04
N VAL A 427 19.49 -8.94 5.72
CA VAL A 427 20.50 -8.17 5.01
C VAL A 427 19.87 -7.04 4.21
N PRO A 428 20.53 -5.86 4.14
CA PRO A 428 20.07 -4.79 3.27
C PRO A 428 20.06 -5.26 1.79
N PHE A 429 18.97 -5.02 1.09
CA PHE A 429 18.91 -5.30 -0.34
C PHE A 429 19.86 -4.36 -1.09
N LYS A 430 20.73 -4.94 -1.91
CA LYS A 430 21.68 -4.19 -2.72
C LYS A 430 21.09 -3.90 -4.09
N ARG A 431 20.73 -2.65 -4.34
CA ARG A 431 20.28 -2.19 -5.65
C ARG A 431 21.48 -1.91 -6.55
N ASP A 432 21.87 -2.94 -7.32
CA ASP A 432 22.98 -2.85 -8.27
C ASP A 432 22.58 -2.13 -9.56
N PHE A 433 23.56 -1.85 -10.44
CA PHE A 433 23.31 -1.11 -11.68
C PHE A 433 22.37 -1.86 -12.63
N ALA A 434 22.42 -3.19 -12.64
CA ALA A 434 21.51 -4.04 -13.42
C ALA A 434 20.02 -3.78 -13.10
N HIS A 435 19.67 -3.53 -11.83
CA HIS A 435 18.31 -3.14 -11.41
C HIS A 435 17.95 -1.76 -11.97
N ARG A 436 18.86 -0.79 -11.87
CA ARG A 436 18.65 0.57 -12.41
C ARG A 436 18.47 0.58 -13.92
N LEU A 437 19.18 -0.30 -14.63
CA LEU A 437 19.07 -0.44 -16.09
C LEU A 437 17.63 -0.75 -16.51
N ILE A 438 17.03 -1.77 -15.91
CA ILE A 438 15.64 -2.18 -16.19
C ILE A 438 14.67 -1.07 -15.76
N GLU A 439 14.87 -0.48 -14.57
CA GLU A 439 14.05 0.63 -14.11
C GLU A 439 14.01 1.81 -15.10
N GLU A 440 15.17 2.26 -15.62
CA GLU A 440 15.22 3.36 -16.58
C GLU A 440 14.45 3.04 -17.87
N PHE A 441 14.53 1.79 -18.35
CA PHE A 441 13.78 1.37 -19.53
C PHE A 441 12.30 1.29 -19.28
N MET A 442 11.87 0.80 -18.10
CA MET A 442 10.47 0.76 -17.70
C MET A 442 9.90 2.18 -17.52
N ILE A 443 10.64 3.09 -16.90
CA ILE A 443 10.25 4.51 -16.76
C ILE A 443 10.08 5.15 -18.13
N ALA A 444 11.04 4.95 -19.06
CA ALA A 444 10.95 5.50 -20.41
C ALA A 444 9.72 4.99 -21.17
N ALA A 445 9.41 3.68 -21.09
CA ALA A 445 8.24 3.10 -21.71
C ALA A 445 6.93 3.62 -21.08
N ASN A 446 6.86 3.71 -19.75
CA ASN A 446 5.71 4.24 -19.03
C ASN A 446 5.44 5.71 -19.40
N GLU A 447 6.47 6.54 -19.52
CA GLU A 447 6.35 7.93 -19.99
C GLU A 447 5.88 7.99 -21.46
N ALA A 448 6.49 7.22 -22.37
CA ALA A 448 6.14 7.22 -23.78
C ALA A 448 4.68 6.79 -24.03
N VAL A 449 4.21 5.77 -23.32
CA VAL A 449 2.81 5.29 -23.41
C VAL A 449 1.84 6.33 -22.84
N ALA A 450 2.17 6.97 -21.72
CA ALA A 450 1.34 8.01 -21.15
C ALA A 450 1.23 9.24 -22.06
N GLU A 451 2.36 9.68 -22.66
CA GLU A 451 2.38 10.79 -23.61
C GLU A 451 1.62 10.47 -24.91
N TYR A 452 1.75 9.25 -25.42
CA TYR A 452 0.94 8.78 -26.55
C TYR A 452 -0.55 8.89 -26.27
N ALA A 453 -1.00 8.36 -25.12
CA ALA A 453 -2.40 8.41 -24.76
C ALA A 453 -2.91 9.85 -24.58
N GLN A 454 -2.14 10.71 -23.94
CA GLN A 454 -2.48 12.12 -23.76
C GLN A 454 -2.59 12.84 -25.10
N THR A 455 -1.66 12.60 -26.02
CA THR A 455 -1.66 13.21 -27.37
C THR A 455 -2.88 12.76 -28.18
N CYS A 456 -3.28 11.50 -28.02
CA CYS A 456 -4.45 10.95 -28.72
C CYS A 456 -5.78 11.23 -28.00
N GLY A 457 -5.79 11.91 -26.85
CA GLY A 457 -6.99 12.18 -26.05
C GLY A 457 -7.68 10.93 -25.53
N LEU A 458 -6.90 9.87 -25.21
CA LEU A 458 -7.42 8.62 -24.69
C LEU A 458 -7.67 8.71 -23.17
N PRO A 459 -8.75 8.09 -22.63
CA PRO A 459 -8.88 7.90 -21.20
C PRO A 459 -7.75 7.02 -20.68
N MET A 460 -7.25 7.30 -19.48
CA MET A 460 -6.08 6.59 -18.95
C MET A 460 -6.19 6.36 -17.45
N VAL A 461 -5.43 5.39 -16.97
CA VAL A 461 -5.06 5.25 -15.56
C VAL A 461 -3.64 5.78 -15.41
N TYR A 462 -3.53 7.02 -14.95
CA TYR A 462 -2.24 7.66 -14.68
C TYR A 462 -1.70 7.23 -13.31
N ARG A 463 -0.38 7.20 -13.17
CA ARG A 463 0.32 7.15 -11.89
C ARG A 463 0.75 8.56 -11.55
N VAL A 464 0.10 9.15 -10.56
CA VAL A 464 0.31 10.55 -10.20
C VAL A 464 0.99 10.68 -8.84
N HIS A 465 1.82 11.71 -8.72
CA HIS A 465 2.46 12.10 -7.47
C HIS A 465 2.37 13.62 -7.35
N GLU A 466 1.51 14.09 -6.46
CA GLU A 466 1.26 15.51 -6.27
C GLU A 466 2.48 16.21 -5.64
N LYS A 467 2.56 17.53 -5.78
CA LYS A 467 3.59 18.34 -5.12
C LYS A 467 3.47 18.19 -3.60
N PRO A 468 4.59 18.32 -2.87
CA PRO A 468 4.56 18.32 -1.41
C PRO A 468 3.61 19.40 -0.85
N ASP A 469 3.04 19.11 0.31
CA ASP A 469 2.22 20.06 1.06
C ASP A 469 3.08 21.27 1.50
N GLU A 470 2.55 22.49 1.31
CA GLU A 470 3.30 23.72 1.56
C GLU A 470 3.72 23.90 3.03
N GLU A 471 2.89 23.47 4.00
CA GLU A 471 3.22 23.58 5.41
C GLU A 471 4.33 22.62 5.81
N LYS A 472 4.22 21.36 5.39
CA LYS A 472 5.26 20.35 5.59
C LYS A 472 6.58 20.77 4.95
N LEU A 473 6.49 21.38 3.75
CA LEU A 473 7.65 21.87 3.05
C LEU A 473 8.34 23.02 3.78
N ARG A 474 7.58 23.94 4.40
CA ARG A 474 8.14 25.01 5.26
C ARG A 474 8.90 24.44 6.46
N VAL A 475 8.33 23.40 7.08
CA VAL A 475 8.99 22.69 8.21
C VAL A 475 10.30 22.07 7.74
N LEU A 476 10.29 21.34 6.62
CA LEU A 476 11.50 20.74 6.03
C LEU A 476 12.58 21.81 5.80
N LEU A 477 12.23 22.91 5.15
CA LEU A 477 13.17 24.02 4.86
C LEU A 477 13.73 24.65 6.13
N SER A 478 12.93 24.78 7.19
CA SER A 478 13.37 25.27 8.50
C SER A 478 14.39 24.33 9.13
N ILE A 479 14.13 23.01 9.09
CA ILE A 479 15.06 22.00 9.61
C ILE A 479 16.37 22.02 8.84
N MET A 480 16.31 22.08 7.50
CA MET A 480 17.51 22.15 6.65
C MET A 480 18.35 23.38 6.94
N SER A 481 17.73 24.55 7.09
CA SER A 481 18.42 25.79 7.47
C SER A 481 19.03 25.68 8.87
N GLY A 482 18.34 25.03 9.81
CA GLY A 482 18.84 24.81 11.17
C GLY A 482 20.10 23.94 11.27
N VAL A 483 20.31 23.06 10.27
CA VAL A 483 21.51 22.21 10.15
C VAL A 483 22.55 22.76 9.13
N GLY A 484 22.36 24.00 8.68
CA GLY A 484 23.32 24.69 7.79
C GLY A 484 23.19 24.31 6.31
N ILE A 485 22.09 23.70 5.88
CA ILE A 485 21.81 23.39 4.49
C ILE A 485 20.93 24.49 3.91
N ASP A 486 21.54 25.46 3.26
CA ASP A 486 20.81 26.54 2.62
C ASP A 486 20.19 26.09 1.30
N VAL A 487 18.87 26.25 1.21
CA VAL A 487 18.06 26.02 0.02
C VAL A 487 17.64 27.37 -0.56
N LYS A 488 17.88 27.58 -1.84
CA LYS A 488 17.41 28.79 -2.53
C LYS A 488 15.88 28.86 -2.46
N ARG A 489 15.35 29.89 -1.78
CA ARG A 489 13.92 30.15 -1.73
C ARG A 489 13.42 30.51 -3.13
N SER A 490 12.62 29.64 -3.72
CA SER A 490 11.88 29.91 -4.95
C SER A 490 10.38 29.99 -4.63
N LYS A 491 9.61 30.72 -5.44
CA LYS A 491 8.14 30.72 -5.33
C LYS A 491 7.56 29.34 -5.55
N GLU A 492 8.19 28.53 -6.39
CA GLU A 492 7.85 27.11 -6.59
C GLU A 492 9.09 26.26 -6.30
N ILE A 493 8.94 25.23 -5.50
CA ILE A 493 10.01 24.28 -5.24
C ILE A 493 9.89 23.16 -6.26
N HIS A 494 10.90 23.05 -7.11
CA HIS A 494 11.08 21.98 -8.09
C HIS A 494 11.88 20.84 -7.47
N GLY A 495 11.72 19.63 -8.00
CA GLY A 495 12.47 18.45 -7.54
C GLY A 495 14.00 18.66 -7.53
N THR A 496 14.54 19.43 -8.50
CA THR A 496 15.97 19.81 -8.55
C THR A 496 16.47 20.48 -7.27
N VAL A 497 15.65 21.31 -6.64
CA VAL A 497 16.02 22.02 -5.40
C VAL A 497 16.13 21.06 -4.22
N LEU A 498 15.22 20.08 -4.17
CA LEU A 498 15.23 19.05 -3.14
C LEU A 498 16.37 18.05 -3.35
N GLN A 499 16.64 17.70 -4.62
CA GLN A 499 17.77 16.86 -4.99
C GLN A 499 19.12 17.50 -4.60
N ASP A 500 19.34 18.78 -4.97
CA ASP A 500 20.54 19.54 -4.58
C ASP A 500 20.70 19.59 -3.04
N ALA A 501 19.61 19.72 -2.33
CA ALA A 501 19.60 19.74 -0.88
C ALA A 501 19.98 18.38 -0.28
N LEU A 502 19.44 17.29 -0.84
CA LEU A 502 19.76 15.93 -0.43
C LEU A 502 21.26 15.61 -0.69
N GLU A 503 21.78 16.01 -1.85
CA GLU A 503 23.21 15.85 -2.17
C GLU A 503 24.14 16.63 -1.23
N LYS A 504 23.73 17.83 -0.81
CA LYS A 504 24.45 18.57 0.24
C LYS A 504 24.38 17.86 1.57
N ALA A 505 23.21 17.33 1.92
CA ALA A 505 22.99 16.60 3.17
C ALA A 505 23.86 15.34 3.25
N ARG A 506 24.09 14.62 2.14
CA ARG A 506 24.95 13.42 2.08
C ARG A 506 26.37 13.65 2.64
N LYS A 507 26.86 14.88 2.56
CA LYS A 507 28.18 15.28 3.05
C LYS A 507 28.19 15.68 4.52
N THR A 508 27.06 15.54 5.22
CA THR A 508 26.89 15.96 6.62
C THR A 508 26.41 14.81 7.49
N PRO A 509 26.57 14.87 8.80
CA PRO A 509 25.99 13.88 9.72
C PRO A 509 24.46 13.86 9.71
N TYR A 510 23.83 14.89 9.13
CA TYR A 510 22.38 15.09 9.15
C TYR A 510 21.67 14.45 7.95
N PHE A 511 22.37 13.67 7.12
CA PHE A 511 21.80 13.05 5.91
C PHE A 511 20.52 12.24 6.22
N TYR A 512 20.58 11.36 7.23
CA TYR A 512 19.44 10.51 7.58
C TYR A 512 18.24 11.33 8.05
N LEU A 513 18.45 12.37 8.87
CA LEU A 513 17.40 13.30 9.28
C LEU A 513 16.72 13.95 8.07
N ILE A 514 17.54 14.53 7.18
CA ILE A 514 17.00 15.25 6.02
C ILE A 514 16.28 14.31 5.04
N ASN A 515 16.85 13.13 4.78
CA ASN A 515 16.23 12.12 3.90
C ASN A 515 14.87 11.67 4.45
N ASP A 516 14.77 11.35 5.74
CA ASP A 516 13.53 10.89 6.37
C ASP A 516 12.47 12.00 6.42
N VAL A 517 12.82 13.20 6.87
CA VAL A 517 11.89 14.34 6.91
C VAL A 517 11.43 14.72 5.51
N MET A 518 12.33 14.68 4.52
CA MET A 518 11.99 14.94 3.13
C MET A 518 11.01 13.89 2.59
N LEU A 519 11.26 12.60 2.85
CA LEU A 519 10.36 11.52 2.45
C LEU A 519 8.96 11.68 3.08
N ARG A 520 8.88 12.01 4.37
CA ARG A 520 7.61 12.27 5.07
C ARG A 520 6.87 13.53 4.58
N THR A 521 7.60 14.47 3.97
CA THR A 521 7.04 15.69 3.37
C THR A 521 6.37 15.40 2.03
N MET A 522 6.81 14.35 1.31
CA MET A 522 6.23 13.97 0.03
C MET A 522 4.81 13.44 0.20
N GLN A 523 3.98 13.69 -0.81
CA GLN A 523 2.69 13.02 -0.95
C GLN A 523 2.91 11.55 -1.34
N LYS A 524 1.92 10.69 -1.11
CA LYS A 524 1.96 9.33 -1.65
C LYS A 524 1.52 9.34 -3.11
N ALA A 525 2.22 8.59 -3.96
CA ALA A 525 1.78 8.34 -5.31
C ALA A 525 0.48 7.53 -5.29
N LYS A 526 -0.43 7.79 -6.26
CA LYS A 526 -1.72 7.10 -6.40
C LYS A 526 -2.08 6.93 -7.86
N TYR A 527 -3.04 6.08 -8.15
CA TYR A 527 -3.64 6.02 -9.48
C TYR A 527 -4.77 7.05 -9.61
N SER A 528 -4.90 7.64 -10.79
CA SER A 528 -5.92 8.65 -11.11
C SER A 528 -6.30 8.58 -12.58
N ASP A 529 -7.55 8.89 -12.90
CA ASP A 529 -8.02 9.11 -14.28
C ASP A 529 -7.65 10.50 -14.82
N THR A 530 -7.14 11.36 -13.94
CA THR A 530 -6.71 12.72 -14.29
C THR A 530 -5.20 12.85 -14.11
N ASN A 531 -4.52 13.37 -15.14
CA ASN A 531 -3.09 13.61 -15.08
C ASN A 531 -2.77 14.90 -14.32
N VAL A 532 -2.01 14.78 -13.22
CA VAL A 532 -1.45 15.92 -12.46
C VAL A 532 0.09 15.88 -12.43
N GLY A 533 0.69 15.00 -13.23
CA GLY A 533 2.12 14.75 -13.25
C GLY A 533 2.62 13.86 -12.11
N HIS A 534 3.92 13.58 -12.14
CA HIS A 534 4.57 12.77 -11.12
C HIS A 534 5.79 13.52 -10.55
N PHE A 535 5.60 14.21 -9.42
CA PHE A 535 6.61 15.11 -8.84
C PHE A 535 7.92 14.37 -8.52
N GLY A 536 7.89 13.20 -7.89
CA GLY A 536 9.09 12.44 -7.52
C GLY A 536 9.96 12.05 -8.72
N LEU A 537 9.34 11.71 -9.87
CA LEU A 537 10.04 11.39 -11.13
C LEU A 537 10.32 12.64 -11.97
N ALA A 538 9.88 13.82 -11.55
CA ALA A 538 9.87 15.05 -12.33
C ALA A 538 9.26 14.84 -13.74
N SER A 539 8.22 14.01 -13.85
CA SER A 539 7.55 13.65 -15.10
C SER A 539 6.21 14.39 -15.24
N ASN A 540 5.96 14.96 -16.41
CA ASN A 540 4.71 15.66 -16.69
C ASN A 540 3.54 14.72 -16.97
N CYS A 541 3.83 13.48 -17.41
CA CYS A 541 2.83 12.49 -17.74
C CYS A 541 3.42 11.11 -17.49
N TYR A 542 2.78 10.32 -16.63
CA TYR A 542 3.28 9.02 -16.24
C TYR A 542 2.14 8.04 -16.01
N CYS A 543 2.30 6.82 -16.48
CA CYS A 543 1.39 5.71 -16.19
C CYS A 543 2.20 4.47 -15.80
N HIS A 544 1.54 3.44 -15.33
CA HIS A 544 2.10 2.12 -15.24
C HIS A 544 1.59 1.29 -16.44
N PHE A 545 2.52 0.75 -17.22
CA PHE A 545 2.26 -0.06 -18.41
C PHE A 545 3.01 -1.39 -18.36
N THR A 546 4.07 -1.46 -17.59
CA THR A 546 5.11 -2.49 -17.73
C THR A 546 4.89 -3.74 -16.90
N SER A 547 3.80 -3.84 -16.11
CA SER A 547 3.58 -5.04 -15.27
C SER A 547 2.10 -5.46 -15.18
N PRO A 548 1.45 -5.84 -16.30
CA PRO A 548 0.03 -6.22 -16.33
C PRO A 548 -0.27 -7.58 -15.70
N ILE A 549 0.72 -8.45 -15.46
CA ILE A 549 0.53 -9.72 -14.75
C ILE A 549 0.19 -9.47 -13.30
N ARG A 550 0.83 -8.46 -12.69
CA ARG A 550 0.74 -8.19 -11.26
C ARG A 550 0.03 -6.89 -10.89
N ARG A 551 -0.31 -5.99 -11.81
CA ARG A 551 -1.05 -4.74 -11.54
C ARG A 551 -2.24 -4.58 -12.47
N TYR A 552 -3.43 -4.43 -11.89
CA TYR A 552 -4.67 -4.26 -12.66
C TYR A 552 -4.69 -2.93 -13.46
N ALA A 553 -4.09 -1.88 -12.94
CA ALA A 553 -3.96 -0.61 -13.63
C ALA A 553 -3.26 -0.76 -14.99
N ASP A 554 -2.15 -1.49 -15.03
CA ASP A 554 -1.40 -1.78 -16.27
C ASP A 554 -2.24 -2.58 -17.26
N LEU A 555 -3.00 -3.57 -16.79
CA LEU A 555 -3.91 -4.35 -17.63
C LEU A 555 -4.97 -3.46 -18.31
N VAL A 556 -5.50 -2.48 -17.59
CA VAL A 556 -6.45 -1.51 -18.13
C VAL A 556 -5.78 -0.60 -19.16
N VAL A 557 -4.57 -0.09 -18.86
CA VAL A 557 -3.76 0.69 -19.81
C VAL A 557 -3.52 -0.11 -21.08
N HIS A 558 -3.14 -1.38 -21.00
CA HIS A 558 -2.96 -2.27 -22.15
C HIS A 558 -4.21 -2.38 -23.00
N ARG A 559 -5.38 -2.52 -22.39
CA ARG A 559 -6.66 -2.60 -23.11
C ARG A 559 -6.97 -1.34 -23.90
N ILE A 560 -6.78 -0.18 -23.28
CA ILE A 560 -7.02 1.13 -23.88
C ILE A 560 -6.07 1.34 -25.06
N ILE A 561 -4.76 1.21 -24.83
CA ILE A 561 -3.73 1.42 -25.85
C ILE A 561 -3.90 0.44 -27.01
N LYS A 562 -4.08 -0.85 -26.73
CA LYS A 562 -4.28 -1.88 -27.77
C LYS A 562 -5.50 -1.62 -28.62
N THR A 563 -6.61 -1.15 -28.03
CA THR A 563 -7.81 -0.80 -28.77
C THR A 563 -7.57 0.40 -29.70
N ALA A 564 -6.81 1.40 -29.23
CA ALA A 564 -6.46 2.57 -30.02
C ALA A 564 -5.52 2.23 -31.18
N VAL A 565 -4.40 1.56 -30.92
CA VAL A 565 -3.41 1.22 -31.98
C VAL A 565 -3.94 0.21 -33.01
N CYS A 566 -4.93 -0.62 -32.65
CA CYS A 566 -5.63 -1.48 -33.58
C CYS A 566 -6.76 -0.78 -34.36
N GLY A 567 -6.95 0.53 -34.21
CA GLY A 567 -7.99 1.30 -34.91
C GLY A 567 -9.43 0.94 -34.51
N LYS A 568 -9.63 0.42 -33.29
CA LYS A 568 -10.92 -0.05 -32.76
C LYS A 568 -11.55 0.90 -31.74
N MET A 569 -10.97 2.09 -31.53
CA MET A 569 -11.46 3.08 -30.57
C MET A 569 -12.67 3.82 -31.18
N THR A 570 -13.86 3.34 -30.86
CA THR A 570 -15.15 3.98 -31.20
C THR A 570 -15.60 4.88 -30.06
N GLU A 571 -16.54 5.80 -30.29
CA GLU A 571 -17.13 6.64 -29.22
C GLU A 571 -17.70 5.80 -28.08
N LYS A 572 -18.35 4.68 -28.38
CA LYS A 572 -18.87 3.75 -27.36
C LYS A 572 -17.73 3.10 -26.55
N ALA A 573 -16.63 2.73 -27.22
CA ALA A 573 -15.46 2.18 -26.54
C ALA A 573 -14.79 3.23 -25.67
N LEU A 574 -14.69 4.48 -26.15
CA LEU A 574 -14.14 5.61 -25.40
C LEU A 574 -14.89 5.82 -24.08
N ALA A 575 -16.23 5.96 -24.15
CA ALA A 575 -17.07 6.14 -22.94
C ALA A 575 -16.96 4.95 -21.97
N ALA A 576 -16.87 3.71 -22.46
CA ALA A 576 -16.68 2.53 -21.62
C ALA A 576 -15.31 2.53 -20.95
N TYR A 577 -14.26 2.97 -21.63
CA TYR A 577 -12.93 3.06 -21.07
C TYR A 577 -12.77 4.23 -20.08
N GLU A 578 -13.48 5.34 -20.27
CA GLU A 578 -13.53 6.43 -19.26
C GLU A 578 -14.06 5.91 -17.93
N GLN A 579 -15.18 5.20 -17.94
CA GLN A 579 -15.74 4.60 -16.73
C GLN A 579 -14.80 3.53 -16.12
N MET A 580 -14.19 2.70 -16.98
CA MET A 580 -13.25 1.66 -16.54
C MET A 580 -12.00 2.29 -15.91
N ALA A 581 -11.42 3.33 -16.50
CA ALA A 581 -10.24 4.01 -15.98
C ALA A 581 -10.50 4.61 -14.59
N SER A 582 -11.62 5.31 -14.42
CA SER A 582 -11.98 5.94 -13.14
C SER A 582 -12.19 4.90 -12.03
N SER A 583 -12.98 3.84 -12.30
CA SER A 583 -13.19 2.76 -11.32
C SER A 583 -11.91 2.00 -10.99
N SER A 584 -11.06 1.76 -12.01
CA SER A 584 -9.80 1.04 -11.83
C SER A 584 -8.76 1.84 -11.06
N ALA A 585 -8.67 3.15 -11.28
CA ALA A 585 -7.78 4.03 -10.53
C ALA A 585 -8.10 4.02 -9.03
N THR A 586 -9.40 4.11 -8.70
CA THR A 586 -9.88 4.05 -7.32
C THR A 586 -9.56 2.70 -6.67
N GLN A 587 -9.90 1.60 -7.35
CA GLN A 587 -9.68 0.24 -6.83
C GLN A 587 -8.19 -0.08 -6.70
N ALA A 588 -7.37 0.22 -7.72
CA ALA A 588 -5.95 -0.04 -7.71
C ALA A 588 -5.25 0.70 -6.55
N SER A 589 -5.58 1.98 -6.32
CA SER A 589 -5.03 2.75 -5.20
C SER A 589 -5.42 2.16 -3.84
N ALA A 590 -6.67 1.71 -3.69
CA ALA A 590 -7.14 1.09 -2.45
C ALA A 590 -6.43 -0.25 -2.18
N ARG A 591 -6.29 -1.09 -3.23
CA ARG A 591 -5.65 -2.40 -3.11
C ARG A 591 -4.14 -2.32 -2.93
N GLU A 592 -3.47 -1.37 -3.56
CA GLU A 592 -2.05 -1.09 -3.36
C GLU A 592 -1.76 -0.72 -1.90
N LYS A 593 -2.58 0.14 -1.29
CA LYS A 593 -2.42 0.49 0.13
C LYS A 593 -2.52 -0.75 1.03
N ILE A 594 -3.45 -1.66 0.75
CA ILE A 594 -3.60 -2.91 1.50
C ILE A 594 -2.39 -3.81 1.29
N ALA A 595 -1.88 -3.91 0.06
CA ALA A 595 -0.68 -4.68 -0.28
C ALA A 595 0.54 -4.16 0.49
N ASP A 596 0.81 -2.84 0.44
CA ASP A 596 1.92 -2.20 1.16
C ASP A 596 1.84 -2.46 2.68
N GLU A 597 0.64 -2.38 3.27
CA GLU A 597 0.46 -2.62 4.70
C GLU A 597 0.69 -4.08 5.07
N ALA A 598 0.21 -5.01 4.23
CA ALA A 598 0.39 -6.45 4.43
C ALA A 598 1.85 -6.87 4.27
N GLU A 599 2.55 -6.41 3.24
CA GLU A 599 3.97 -6.68 2.98
C GLU A 599 4.83 -6.15 4.13
N ARG A 600 4.59 -4.91 4.58
CA ARG A 600 5.30 -4.36 5.75
C ARG A 600 5.06 -5.17 7.01
N LYS A 601 3.82 -5.63 7.23
CA LYS A 601 3.51 -6.45 8.41
C LYS A 601 4.19 -7.83 8.34
N ALA A 602 4.29 -8.41 7.14
CA ALA A 602 5.04 -9.64 6.92
C ALA A 602 6.55 -9.46 7.19
N ASP A 603 7.12 -8.34 6.74
CA ASP A 603 8.51 -7.99 7.06
C ASP A 603 8.74 -7.83 8.57
N ASP A 604 7.81 -7.19 9.28
CA ASP A 604 7.87 -7.05 10.74
C ASP A 604 7.87 -8.40 11.46
N VAL A 605 7.07 -9.38 10.97
CA VAL A 605 7.07 -10.76 11.50
C VAL A 605 8.46 -11.39 11.31
N CYS A 606 9.05 -11.27 10.13
CA CYS A 606 10.39 -11.79 9.85
C CYS A 606 11.47 -11.11 10.71
N LYS A 607 11.43 -9.78 10.82
CA LYS A 607 12.36 -9.02 11.68
C LYS A 607 12.26 -9.42 13.14
N CYS A 608 11.04 -9.62 13.66
CA CYS A 608 10.83 -10.11 15.02
C CYS A 608 11.33 -11.54 15.20
N SER A 609 11.12 -12.43 14.21
CA SER A 609 11.65 -13.79 14.28
C SER A 609 13.17 -13.83 14.30
N TYR A 610 13.82 -12.98 13.52
CA TYR A 610 15.27 -12.80 13.54
C TYR A 610 15.76 -12.21 14.86
N ALA A 611 15.07 -11.17 15.38
CA ALA A 611 15.46 -10.48 16.60
C ALA A 611 15.51 -11.42 17.83
N GLU A 612 14.70 -12.48 17.86
CA GLU A 612 14.81 -13.53 18.89
C GLU A 612 16.16 -14.24 18.88
N THR A 613 16.77 -14.41 17.70
CA THR A 613 18.06 -15.11 17.59
C THR A 613 19.23 -14.28 18.09
N ILE A 614 19.04 -12.98 18.21
CA ILE A 614 20.06 -12.01 18.65
C ILE A 614 19.73 -11.38 20.02
N LEU A 615 18.84 -11.98 20.81
CA LEU A 615 18.53 -11.54 22.18
C LEU A 615 19.81 -11.46 23.03
N GLY A 616 19.95 -10.37 23.79
CA GLY A 616 21.12 -10.10 24.64
C GLY A 616 22.36 -9.61 23.88
N GLN A 617 22.35 -9.57 22.56
CA GLN A 617 23.48 -9.04 21.79
C GLN A 617 23.41 -7.49 21.71
N THR A 618 24.59 -6.87 21.61
CA THR A 618 24.76 -5.42 21.62
C THR A 618 25.19 -4.94 20.23
N PHE A 619 24.55 -3.85 19.79
CA PHE A 619 24.79 -3.24 18.50
C PHE A 619 24.88 -1.72 18.59
N VAL A 620 25.58 -1.10 17.65
CA VAL A 620 25.50 0.35 17.42
C VAL A 620 24.48 0.59 16.31
N GLY A 621 23.36 1.22 16.67
CA GLY A 621 22.32 1.60 15.74
C GLY A 621 22.24 3.11 15.53
N LEU A 622 21.31 3.52 14.66
CA LEU A 622 20.98 4.92 14.39
C LEU A 622 19.57 5.21 14.91
N ILE A 623 19.37 6.35 15.55
CA ILE A 623 18.02 6.80 15.94
C ILE A 623 17.23 7.09 14.67
N SER A 624 16.21 6.25 14.40
CA SER A 624 15.31 6.30 13.24
C SER A 624 14.01 7.05 13.53
N GLY A 625 13.66 7.20 14.82
CA GLY A 625 12.46 7.89 15.24
C GLY A 625 12.56 8.42 16.65
N VAL A 626 11.96 9.60 16.90
CA VAL A 626 11.90 10.19 18.23
C VAL A 626 10.45 10.53 18.55
N VAL A 627 9.98 10.05 19.70
CA VAL A 627 8.65 10.30 20.22
C VAL A 627 8.74 10.68 21.70
N GLU A 628 7.69 11.25 22.28
CA GLU A 628 7.67 11.67 23.69
C GLU A 628 8.04 10.54 24.66
N ARG A 629 7.70 9.29 24.32
CA ARG A 629 7.91 8.11 25.18
C ARG A 629 9.26 7.43 25.00
N GLY A 630 10.10 7.88 24.04
CA GLY A 630 11.40 7.26 23.78
C GLY A 630 11.89 7.45 22.35
N VAL A 631 12.84 6.62 21.97
CA VAL A 631 13.44 6.63 20.63
C VAL A 631 13.35 5.26 19.97
N PHE A 632 13.16 5.25 18.66
CA PHE A 632 13.35 4.09 17.82
C PHE A 632 14.80 4.05 17.36
N VAL A 633 15.40 2.88 17.37
CA VAL A 633 16.78 2.68 16.95
C VAL A 633 16.82 1.59 15.90
N GLU A 634 17.36 1.92 14.74
CA GLU A 634 17.55 0.99 13.62
C GLU A 634 18.98 0.44 13.64
N LEU A 635 19.10 -0.87 13.64
CA LEU A 635 20.38 -1.58 13.56
C LEU A 635 20.94 -1.56 12.12
N PRO A 636 22.22 -1.86 11.90
CA PRO A 636 22.81 -1.90 10.53
C PRO A 636 22.10 -2.84 9.56
N ASN A 637 21.44 -3.87 10.06
CA ASN A 637 20.62 -4.81 9.29
C ASN A 637 19.14 -4.39 9.18
N THR A 638 18.83 -3.13 9.45
CA THR A 638 17.48 -2.53 9.37
C THR A 638 16.43 -3.04 10.36
N VAL A 639 16.82 -3.89 11.31
CA VAL A 639 15.95 -4.26 12.43
C VAL A 639 15.79 -3.03 13.33
N GLU A 640 14.55 -2.63 13.60
CA GLU A 640 14.22 -1.48 14.42
C GLU A 640 13.67 -1.94 15.77
N GLY A 641 14.14 -1.31 16.86
CA GLY A 641 13.62 -1.54 18.20
C GLY A 641 13.44 -0.23 18.96
N PHE A 642 12.71 -0.29 20.07
CA PHE A 642 12.31 0.86 20.86
C PHE A 642 13.10 0.91 22.17
N VAL A 643 13.65 2.08 22.49
CA VAL A 643 14.23 2.41 23.80
C VAL A 643 13.31 3.40 24.48
N SER A 644 12.72 3.03 25.62
CA SER A 644 11.82 3.94 26.35
C SER A 644 12.59 5.12 26.98
N ALA A 645 11.93 6.26 27.12
CA ALA A 645 12.50 7.45 27.73
C ALA A 645 13.01 7.19 29.18
N GLU A 646 12.34 6.29 29.91
CA GLU A 646 12.76 5.86 31.25
C GLU A 646 14.14 5.18 31.24
N LYS A 647 14.42 4.39 30.19
CA LYS A 647 15.73 3.71 30.00
C LYS A 647 16.82 4.67 29.51
N LEU A 648 16.45 5.77 28.87
CA LEU A 648 17.38 6.83 28.46
C LEU A 648 17.80 7.70 29.64
N GLY A 649 16.95 7.79 30.70
CA GLY A 649 17.19 8.56 31.90
C GLY A 649 16.00 9.44 32.29
N ALA A 650 16.20 10.31 33.28
CA ALA A 650 15.14 11.16 33.79
C ALA A 650 15.15 12.58 33.18
N GLY A 651 14.00 13.23 33.14
CA GLY A 651 13.87 14.66 32.83
C GLY A 651 13.95 15.02 31.36
N PHE A 652 13.68 14.07 30.43
CA PHE A 652 13.66 14.36 29.01
C PHE A 652 12.41 15.15 28.61
N VAL A 653 12.62 16.14 27.75
CA VAL A 653 11.60 16.95 27.08
C VAL A 653 11.63 16.62 25.57
N PHE A 654 10.46 16.41 25.00
CA PHE A 654 10.32 16.17 23.57
C PHE A 654 10.14 17.48 22.78
N ASP A 655 11.07 17.75 21.87
CA ASP A 655 10.98 18.84 20.91
C ASP A 655 10.44 18.29 19.59
N LYS A 656 9.17 18.55 19.32
CA LYS A 656 8.46 18.10 18.10
C LYS A 656 9.00 18.75 16.82
N GLU A 657 9.50 19.99 16.92
CA GLU A 657 10.00 20.72 15.75
C GLU A 657 11.40 20.26 15.36
N ARG A 658 12.22 19.86 16.34
CA ARG A 658 13.60 19.39 16.12
C ARG A 658 13.74 17.87 16.12
N PHE A 659 12.65 17.14 16.29
CA PHE A 659 12.64 15.67 16.38
C PHE A 659 13.70 15.13 17.36
N CYS A 660 13.73 15.67 18.57
CA CYS A 660 14.70 15.23 19.57
C CYS A 660 14.10 15.16 20.99
N LEU A 661 14.67 14.25 21.78
CA LEU A 661 14.53 14.21 23.24
C LEU A 661 15.78 14.84 23.86
N TYR A 662 15.62 15.81 24.75
CA TYR A 662 16.74 16.45 25.39
C TYR A 662 16.47 16.69 26.88
N ASN A 663 17.54 16.73 27.66
CA ASN A 663 17.57 17.24 29.03
C ASN A 663 18.81 18.14 29.20
N ASP A 664 19.10 18.57 30.42
CA ASP A 664 20.23 19.49 30.70
C ASP A 664 21.60 18.88 30.35
N ALA A 665 21.72 17.55 30.24
CA ALA A 665 22.98 16.85 30.04
C ALA A 665 23.17 16.26 28.65
N VAL A 666 22.10 15.75 28.04
CA VAL A 666 22.19 14.95 26.80
C VAL A 666 21.02 15.26 25.86
N LYS A 667 21.28 15.12 24.57
CA LYS A 667 20.29 15.22 23.49
C LYS A 667 20.34 13.96 22.63
N PHE A 668 19.16 13.40 22.31
CA PHE A 668 18.97 12.31 21.34
C PHE A 668 18.12 12.80 20.19
N GLY A 669 18.71 12.90 19.01
CA GLY A 669 18.06 13.34 17.77
C GLY A 669 18.04 12.26 16.70
N LEU A 670 17.26 12.49 15.66
CA LEU A 670 17.26 11.61 14.47
C LEU A 670 18.66 11.53 13.87
N GLY A 671 19.12 10.31 13.55
CA GLY A 671 20.43 10.04 12.96
C GLY A 671 21.58 9.92 13.97
N ASP A 672 21.36 10.19 15.26
CA ASP A 672 22.38 9.98 16.27
C ASP A 672 22.66 8.50 16.47
N LYS A 673 23.92 8.16 16.74
CA LYS A 673 24.33 6.79 17.03
C LYS A 673 24.02 6.45 18.49
N LEU A 674 23.45 5.27 18.69
CA LEU A 674 23.14 4.76 20.02
C LEU A 674 23.59 3.30 20.15
N CYS A 675 24.32 2.98 21.21
CA CYS A 675 24.68 1.60 21.53
C CYS A 675 23.54 0.96 22.32
N VAL A 676 22.96 -0.12 21.78
CA VAL A 676 21.79 -0.78 22.33
C VAL A 676 21.95 -2.29 22.42
N THR A 677 21.29 -2.90 23.39
CA THR A 677 21.20 -4.35 23.54
C THR A 677 19.76 -4.80 23.25
N VAL A 678 19.58 -5.87 22.49
CA VAL A 678 18.25 -6.45 22.25
C VAL A 678 17.72 -7.06 23.55
N ALA A 679 16.71 -6.41 24.14
CA ALA A 679 16.22 -6.76 25.48
C ALA A 679 15.06 -7.75 25.45
N SER A 680 14.05 -7.49 24.61
CA SER A 680 12.88 -8.35 24.49
C SER A 680 12.27 -8.28 23.08
N VAL A 681 11.59 -9.36 22.71
CA VAL A 681 10.83 -9.45 21.46
C VAL A 681 9.41 -9.92 21.75
N ASN A 682 8.44 -9.16 21.30
CA ASN A 682 7.03 -9.55 21.36
C ASN A 682 6.55 -9.85 19.93
N LYS A 683 6.57 -11.12 19.53
CA LYS A 683 6.15 -11.55 18.18
C LYS A 683 4.71 -11.22 17.87
N GLN A 684 3.79 -11.35 18.84
CA GLN A 684 2.36 -11.09 18.61
C GLN A 684 2.09 -9.63 18.25
N ALA A 685 2.78 -8.72 18.95
CA ALA A 685 2.66 -7.28 18.68
C ALA A 685 3.65 -6.79 17.61
N CYS A 686 4.54 -7.64 17.11
CA CYS A 686 5.68 -7.29 16.25
C CYS A 686 6.47 -6.11 16.84
N LYS A 687 6.90 -6.22 18.11
CA LYS A 687 7.66 -5.17 18.82
C LYS A 687 8.97 -5.74 19.34
N ILE A 688 10.00 -4.95 19.17
CA ILE A 688 11.34 -5.23 19.68
C ILE A 688 11.71 -4.11 20.64
N ASP A 689 12.05 -4.45 21.88
CA ASP A 689 12.52 -3.49 22.86
C ASP A 689 14.04 -3.60 23.02
N PHE A 690 14.67 -2.45 23.10
CA PHE A 690 16.10 -2.35 23.35
C PHE A 690 16.37 -1.73 24.72
N ASP A 691 17.55 -2.09 25.29
CA ASP A 691 18.14 -1.45 26.43
C ASP A 691 19.37 -0.63 26.00
N LEU A 692 19.66 0.45 26.69
CA LEU A 692 20.93 1.15 26.57
C LEU A 692 22.08 0.23 26.97
N ALA A 693 23.02 0.03 26.06
CA ALA A 693 24.27 -0.64 26.40
C ALA A 693 25.21 0.38 27.09
N ILE A 694 25.59 0.10 28.33
CA ILE A 694 26.62 0.88 29.01
C ILE A 694 27.96 0.55 28.34
N GLU A 695 28.58 1.54 27.68
CA GLU A 695 29.93 1.37 27.17
C GLU A 695 30.88 0.97 28.32
N LYS A 696 31.55 -0.16 28.20
CA LYS A 696 32.61 -0.60 29.14
C LYS A 696 33.85 0.31 29.15
N SER A 697 33.83 1.44 28.46
CA SER A 697 34.98 2.35 28.30
C SER A 697 35.12 3.42 29.37
N GLN A 698 34.23 3.49 30.40
CA GLN A 698 34.41 4.41 31.54
C GLN A 698 34.97 3.75 32.83
N GLN A 699 35.37 2.48 32.74
CA GLN A 699 35.98 1.80 33.92
C GLN A 699 37.53 1.70 33.87
N GLN A 700 38.19 2.35 32.91
CA GLN A 700 39.69 2.36 32.87
C GLN A 700 40.34 3.72 33.06
N SER A 701 39.70 4.66 33.75
CA SER A 701 40.36 5.92 34.14
C SER A 701 40.07 6.32 35.56
N ILE A 702 40.04 5.34 36.48
CA ILE A 702 40.22 5.57 37.94
C ILE A 702 41.06 4.38 38.42
N ASP A 703 42.36 4.45 38.20
CA ASP A 703 43.47 3.96 39.06
C ASP A 703 44.73 4.78 38.75
#